data_c6d9e783cc3f445909906a70d6cc1176
#
_entry.id   c6d9e783cc3f445909906a70d6cc1176
#
_cell.length_a   1.000
_cell.length_b   1.000
_cell.length_c   1.000
_cell.angle_alpha   90.00
_cell.angle_beta   90.00
_cell.angle_gamma   90.00
#
_symmetry.space_group_name_H-M   'P 1'
#
loop_
_entity.id
_entity.type
_entity.pdbx_description
1 polymer ?
#
loop_
_entity_poly.entity_id
_entity_poly.type
_entity_poly.pdbx_seq_one_letter_code
_entity_poly.pdbx_strand_id
1 'polypeptide(L)'
;MAIRIALAGNPNCGKTTLFNALTGSNQFVGNWPGVTVEKKEGKLKGHKDVIITDLPGIYSLSPYTLEEVVARNYILNEKPDAILNIVDGTNLERNLYLTTQLMELGIPVIMAINMMDLVQKNGDNINIQKLSEVCGCPVYEISALKNTGIKEASDAVVKAAQSKAVQGTVHKFNNKVEGYLNDIETLLGSDVADAQKRFYAIKLFERDDKIAAQMKSAPNVEAIISKAEKEMDDDSESIITNERYEYIASIIGSCLKKKHAGADTISDKIDRIVTNRILALPIFAVIMFLVYYISMTTIGAAATDWTNDNLFGDGFFIGSDGGYGDADEAYAGALEVVNGFISYEADQGMDTSAVEAAIDSEADDYDPAAAAAAVNAFVAQVDPSTEATYLVEDEETLATEETTASYADLTDAVAALSEAGYEAPDPAASGTFISSIPDAVSGLLENANCAEWLQGLIVDGIIAGVGAVLGFVPQMLVLFFLLAILESCGYMARIAFIMDRIFRKFGLSGKSFIPILVGTGCGIPGIMASRTIENERDRRMTIMTTTFIPCGAKTPFIAMIAGAVFGGAAWVATSAYFLGMAAIICSGIILKKTKIFAGDPAPFVMELPAYHIPTPGAVLRATWERGWSFIKKAGTIITLSTIAVWFLSYFGWVDGAFTMLAEDQLDSSILARVGHAIAWIFVPLGFGNWQATVASVTGLVAKENIVGTLGILYGGGDGTVYQTMAASFTLVSGYAFMAFNLLCAPCFAAMGAIKREMNNAKWFWIAIGYQCGFAYLVALVINQIGNLVANHTFGIFTVVAILVIIGFFYLLFRPYKESNTLEVKGKAVA
;
A
#
# COMPACT_ATOMS: atom_id res chain seq x y z
N MET A 1 42.62 -2.49 24.75
CA MET A 1 41.49 -1.93 23.95
C MET A 1 40.67 -3.11 23.47
N ALA A 2 39.34 -3.00 23.47
CA ALA A 2 38.51 -4.06 22.92
C ALA A 2 38.73 -4.13 21.40
N ILE A 3 38.90 -5.32 20.85
CA ILE A 3 39.04 -5.55 19.41
C ILE A 3 37.66 -5.34 18.77
N ARG A 4 37.60 -4.57 17.70
CA ARG A 4 36.36 -4.30 16.94
C ARG A 4 36.40 -4.97 15.58
N ILE A 5 35.42 -5.82 15.31
CA ILE A 5 35.28 -6.53 14.04
C ILE A 5 34.00 -6.06 13.37
N ALA A 6 34.10 -5.65 12.11
CA ALA A 6 32.93 -5.34 11.28
C ALA A 6 32.46 -6.59 10.54
N LEU A 7 31.16 -6.87 10.62
CA LEU A 7 30.53 -7.93 9.82
C LEU A 7 29.91 -7.29 8.58
N ALA A 8 30.47 -7.53 7.41
CA ALA A 8 30.04 -7.01 6.13
C ALA A 8 29.50 -8.11 5.22
N GLY A 9 28.68 -7.78 4.26
CA GLY A 9 28.16 -8.72 3.25
C GLY A 9 26.93 -8.19 2.55
N ASN A 10 26.60 -8.81 1.44
CA ASN A 10 25.44 -8.46 0.64
C ASN A 10 24.11 -8.74 1.39
N PRO A 11 23.02 -8.08 1.02
CA PRO A 11 21.70 -8.49 1.48
C PRO A 11 21.44 -9.98 1.18
N ASN A 12 20.78 -10.68 2.09
CA ASN A 12 20.40 -12.10 1.97
C ASN A 12 21.55 -13.12 1.97
N CYS A 13 22.80 -12.74 2.14
CA CYS A 13 23.92 -13.67 2.25
C CYS A 13 23.95 -14.48 3.58
N GLY A 14 22.98 -14.26 4.48
CA GLY A 14 22.91 -14.94 5.78
C GLY A 14 23.64 -14.22 6.92
N LYS A 15 23.91 -12.92 6.77
CA LYS A 15 24.65 -12.08 7.70
C LYS A 15 24.04 -12.08 9.13
N THR A 16 22.72 -11.81 9.25
CA THR A 16 22.02 -11.82 10.53
C THR A 16 22.02 -13.19 11.21
N THR A 17 21.93 -14.27 10.43
CA THR A 17 22.01 -15.64 10.96
C THR A 17 23.40 -15.90 11.54
N LEU A 18 24.46 -15.50 10.82
CA LEU A 18 25.83 -15.64 11.32
C LEU A 18 26.08 -14.75 12.54
N PHE A 19 25.63 -13.50 12.55
CA PHE A 19 25.73 -12.60 13.70
C PHE A 19 25.12 -13.20 14.96
N ASN A 20 23.91 -13.77 14.84
CA ASN A 20 23.23 -14.44 15.94
C ASN A 20 24.00 -15.70 16.42
N ALA A 21 24.59 -16.45 15.50
CA ALA A 21 25.41 -17.61 15.84
C ALA A 21 26.68 -17.21 16.60
N LEU A 22 27.35 -16.13 16.19
CA LEU A 22 28.57 -15.60 16.78
C LEU A 22 28.37 -14.93 18.14
N THR A 23 27.28 -14.20 18.35
CA THR A 23 27.04 -13.37 19.55
C THR A 23 26.08 -14.00 20.55
N GLY A 24 25.11 -14.80 20.10
CA GLY A 24 24.06 -15.39 20.96
C GLY A 24 23.10 -14.31 21.51
N SER A 25 22.78 -14.39 22.81
CA SER A 25 21.86 -13.47 23.49
C SER A 25 22.50 -12.14 23.93
N ASN A 26 23.80 -11.97 23.80
CA ASN A 26 24.54 -10.77 24.24
C ASN A 26 24.64 -9.73 23.13
N GLN A 27 23.50 -9.19 22.75
CA GLN A 27 23.39 -8.20 21.66
C GLN A 27 22.85 -6.86 22.19
N PHE A 28 23.37 -5.78 21.65
CA PHE A 28 22.82 -4.44 21.78
C PHE A 28 22.20 -4.03 20.45
N VAL A 29 20.93 -3.62 20.46
CA VAL A 29 20.19 -3.16 19.29
C VAL A 29 19.83 -1.71 19.49
N GLY A 30 20.16 -0.88 18.52
CA GLY A 30 19.87 0.55 18.51
C GLY A 30 19.80 1.05 17.06
N ASN A 31 19.80 2.35 16.86
CA ASN A 31 19.91 2.94 15.53
C ASN A 31 21.28 3.59 15.36
N TRP A 32 21.75 3.61 14.12
CA TRP A 32 22.94 4.39 13.79
C TRP A 32 22.70 5.89 14.05
N PRO A 33 23.69 6.63 14.54
CA PRO A 33 23.52 8.05 14.87
C PRO A 33 23.00 8.87 13.70
N GLY A 34 21.86 9.55 13.90
CA GLY A 34 21.27 10.47 12.92
C GLY A 34 20.47 9.82 11.78
N VAL A 35 20.29 8.50 11.81
CA VAL A 35 19.56 7.76 10.77
C VAL A 35 18.65 6.68 11.37
N THR A 36 17.68 6.20 10.59
CA THR A 36 16.72 5.16 10.99
C THR A 36 17.22 3.73 10.74
N VAL A 37 18.48 3.57 10.36
CA VAL A 37 19.10 2.27 10.10
C VAL A 37 19.45 1.59 11.42
N GLU A 38 19.07 0.32 11.56
CA GLU A 38 19.30 -0.48 12.76
C GLU A 38 20.81 -0.79 12.93
N LYS A 39 21.35 -0.58 14.14
CA LYS A 39 22.71 -0.93 14.55
C LYS A 39 22.66 -2.11 15.50
N LYS A 40 23.39 -3.18 15.21
CA LYS A 40 23.56 -4.34 16.08
C LYS A 40 25.01 -4.52 16.47
N GLU A 41 25.28 -4.60 17.76
CA GLU A 41 26.59 -4.90 18.32
C GLU A 41 26.49 -6.06 19.29
N GLY A 42 27.49 -6.90 19.33
CA GLY A 42 27.50 -8.03 20.25
C GLY A 42 28.91 -8.48 20.59
N LYS A 43 29.08 -9.13 21.75
CA LYS A 43 30.33 -9.75 22.16
C LYS A 43 30.48 -11.12 21.50
N LEU A 44 31.67 -11.41 20.97
CA LEU A 44 31.94 -12.71 20.34
C LEU A 44 31.98 -13.81 21.41
N LYS A 45 31.28 -14.92 21.16
CA LYS A 45 31.32 -16.10 22.01
C LYS A 45 32.75 -16.65 22.13
N GLY A 46 33.22 -16.87 23.35
CA GLY A 46 34.57 -17.33 23.60
C GLY A 46 35.65 -16.24 23.72
N HIS A 47 35.34 -14.98 23.32
CA HIS A 47 36.27 -13.85 23.34
C HIS A 47 35.61 -12.63 23.97
N LYS A 48 35.74 -12.42 25.28
CA LYS A 48 35.06 -11.35 26.03
C LYS A 48 35.46 -9.94 25.62
N ASP A 49 36.64 -9.76 25.06
CA ASP A 49 37.23 -8.46 24.67
C ASP A 49 37.04 -8.15 23.18
N VAL A 50 36.26 -8.95 22.46
CA VAL A 50 35.98 -8.76 21.04
C VAL A 50 34.52 -8.37 20.84
N ILE A 51 34.32 -7.23 20.16
CA ILE A 51 33.01 -6.69 19.80
C ILE A 51 32.82 -6.87 18.30
N ILE A 52 31.70 -7.45 17.89
CA ILE A 52 31.28 -7.55 16.49
C ILE A 52 30.15 -6.53 16.27
N THR A 53 30.31 -5.73 15.23
CA THR A 53 29.30 -4.78 14.75
C THR A 53 28.71 -5.30 13.44
N ASP A 54 27.39 -5.56 13.40
CA ASP A 54 26.67 -5.95 12.18
C ASP A 54 26.41 -4.71 11.35
N LEU A 55 27.05 -4.63 10.17
CA LEU A 55 26.81 -3.56 9.22
C LEU A 55 25.52 -3.83 8.43
N PRO A 56 24.83 -2.82 7.93
CA PRO A 56 23.74 -3.01 6.97
C PRO A 56 24.17 -3.89 5.80
N GLY A 57 23.23 -4.63 5.20
CA GLY A 57 23.51 -5.38 3.97
C GLY A 57 23.69 -4.42 2.81
N ILE A 58 24.85 -4.48 2.15
CA ILE A 58 25.22 -3.55 1.08
C ILE A 58 25.74 -4.32 -0.12
N TYR A 59 25.57 -3.76 -1.31
CA TYR A 59 26.12 -4.31 -2.54
C TYR A 59 27.43 -3.65 -2.94
N SER A 60 27.59 -2.39 -2.55
CA SER A 60 28.81 -1.62 -2.83
C SER A 60 29.08 -0.60 -1.71
N LEU A 61 30.25 0.00 -1.71
CA LEU A 61 30.61 1.15 -0.87
C LEU A 61 30.31 2.48 -1.56
N SER A 62 29.54 2.48 -2.63
CA SER A 62 29.11 3.70 -3.34
C SER A 62 27.91 4.35 -2.61
N PRO A 63 27.70 5.66 -2.72
CA PRO A 63 26.75 6.40 -1.87
C PRO A 63 25.30 6.39 -2.38
N TYR A 64 24.82 5.28 -2.95
CA TYR A 64 23.49 5.22 -3.56
C TYR A 64 22.37 5.03 -2.54
N THR A 65 22.63 4.26 -1.47
CA THR A 65 21.65 4.00 -0.42
C THR A 65 22.14 4.54 0.92
N LEU A 66 21.18 4.76 1.85
CA LEU A 66 21.52 5.21 3.20
C LEU A 66 22.33 4.16 3.96
N GLU A 67 22.02 2.89 3.73
CA GLU A 67 22.70 1.72 4.28
C GLU A 67 24.16 1.67 3.82
N GLU A 68 24.43 1.93 2.55
CA GLU A 68 25.80 1.98 1.98
C GLU A 68 26.59 3.15 2.55
N VAL A 69 25.96 4.32 2.69
CA VAL A 69 26.58 5.49 3.34
C VAL A 69 26.93 5.19 4.80
N VAL A 70 26.04 4.55 5.54
CA VAL A 70 26.26 4.20 6.96
C VAL A 70 27.41 3.19 7.09
N ALA A 71 27.39 2.11 6.31
CA ALA A 71 28.42 1.08 6.35
C ALA A 71 29.79 1.65 5.97
N ARG A 72 29.86 2.44 4.91
CA ARG A 72 31.09 3.12 4.47
C ARG A 72 31.62 4.06 5.51
N ASN A 73 30.77 4.94 6.08
CA ASN A 73 31.20 5.89 7.11
C ASN A 73 31.71 5.19 8.37
N TYR A 74 31.09 4.09 8.77
CA TYR A 74 31.59 3.28 9.88
C TYR A 74 32.98 2.72 9.60
N ILE A 75 33.19 2.12 8.43
CA ILE A 75 34.48 1.51 8.10
C ILE A 75 35.60 2.57 7.98
N LEU A 76 35.31 3.73 7.37
CA LEU A 76 36.29 4.79 7.17
C LEU A 76 36.61 5.57 8.45
N ASN A 77 35.60 5.86 9.30
CA ASN A 77 35.76 6.73 10.47
C ASN A 77 36.11 5.95 11.74
N GLU A 78 35.39 4.84 12.00
CA GLU A 78 35.61 4.03 13.20
C GLU A 78 36.78 3.04 13.06
N LYS A 79 37.21 2.73 11.82
CA LYS A 79 38.36 1.91 11.47
C LYS A 79 38.40 0.61 12.27
N PRO A 80 37.52 -0.35 12.02
CA PRO A 80 37.53 -1.65 12.70
C PRO A 80 38.89 -2.34 12.53
N ASP A 81 39.29 -3.16 13.51
CA ASP A 81 40.57 -3.87 13.50
C ASP A 81 40.62 -4.98 12.43
N ALA A 82 39.45 -5.53 12.04
CA ALA A 82 39.29 -6.47 10.93
C ALA A 82 37.85 -6.46 10.41
N ILE A 83 37.68 -6.97 9.19
CA ILE A 83 36.37 -7.15 8.54
C ILE A 83 36.14 -8.65 8.30
N LEU A 84 35.02 -9.19 8.79
CA LEU A 84 34.50 -10.49 8.39
C LEU A 84 33.47 -10.29 7.29
N ASN A 85 33.86 -10.61 6.06
CA ASN A 85 33.00 -10.45 4.87
C ASN A 85 32.28 -11.77 4.58
N ILE A 86 30.94 -11.76 4.60
CA ILE A 86 30.10 -12.91 4.27
C ILE A 86 29.73 -12.86 2.81
N VAL A 87 30.03 -13.96 2.13
CA VAL A 87 29.81 -14.14 0.70
C VAL A 87 28.84 -15.31 0.50
N ASP A 88 27.81 -15.12 -0.31
CA ASP A 88 26.89 -16.19 -0.71
C ASP A 88 27.58 -17.06 -1.77
N GLY A 89 27.85 -18.31 -1.42
CA GLY A 89 28.49 -19.28 -2.30
C GLY A 89 27.65 -19.68 -3.52
N THR A 90 26.33 -19.49 -3.47
CA THR A 90 25.43 -19.75 -4.61
C THR A 90 25.48 -18.62 -5.66
N ASN A 91 25.88 -17.40 -5.24
CA ASN A 91 25.98 -16.20 -6.07
C ASN A 91 27.35 -15.50 -5.92
N LEU A 92 28.41 -16.26 -6.12
CA LEU A 92 29.78 -15.82 -5.84
C LEU A 92 30.16 -14.55 -6.61
N GLU A 93 29.80 -14.48 -7.89
CA GLU A 93 30.15 -13.38 -8.81
C GLU A 93 29.75 -12.01 -8.25
N ARG A 94 28.52 -11.87 -7.86
CA ARG A 94 28.00 -10.62 -7.36
C ARG A 94 28.52 -10.23 -5.98
N ASN A 95 28.70 -11.23 -5.12
CA ASN A 95 29.20 -10.98 -3.77
C ASN A 95 30.67 -10.58 -3.76
N LEU A 96 31.45 -11.01 -4.74
CA LEU A 96 32.83 -10.61 -4.90
C LEU A 96 32.98 -9.12 -5.25
N TYR A 97 31.95 -8.46 -5.80
CA TYR A 97 32.00 -7.03 -6.09
C TYR A 97 32.25 -6.19 -4.83
N LEU A 98 31.47 -6.44 -3.77
CA LEU A 98 31.72 -5.80 -2.48
C LEU A 98 33.08 -6.20 -1.89
N THR A 99 33.45 -7.47 -2.05
CA THR A 99 34.74 -7.99 -1.55
C THR A 99 35.90 -7.21 -2.13
N THR A 100 35.92 -6.94 -3.45
CA THR A 100 36.98 -6.16 -4.07
C THR A 100 37.14 -4.77 -3.49
N GLN A 101 36.00 -4.11 -3.18
CA GLN A 101 36.01 -2.79 -2.58
C GLN A 101 36.47 -2.79 -1.11
N LEU A 102 36.11 -3.81 -0.33
CA LEU A 102 36.55 -3.95 1.05
C LEU A 102 38.07 -4.16 1.15
N MET A 103 38.65 -4.87 0.18
CA MET A 103 40.10 -5.11 0.14
C MET A 103 40.90 -3.84 -0.18
N GLU A 104 40.33 -2.87 -0.87
CA GLU A 104 40.95 -1.59 -1.19
C GLU A 104 41.11 -0.65 0.03
N LEU A 105 40.40 -0.93 1.14
CA LEU A 105 40.37 -0.09 2.34
C LEU A 105 41.62 -0.21 3.22
N GLY A 106 42.51 -1.21 2.96
CA GLY A 106 43.68 -1.42 3.76
C GLY A 106 43.39 -1.93 5.19
N ILE A 107 42.26 -2.59 5.39
CA ILE A 107 41.87 -3.25 6.65
C ILE A 107 41.93 -4.76 6.41
N PRO A 108 42.41 -5.57 7.38
CA PRO A 108 42.41 -7.04 7.25
C PRO A 108 41.00 -7.59 6.97
N VAL A 109 40.85 -8.31 5.86
CA VAL A 109 39.57 -8.94 5.45
C VAL A 109 39.68 -10.46 5.52
N ILE A 110 38.70 -11.09 6.17
CA ILE A 110 38.50 -12.53 6.14
C ILE A 110 37.21 -12.81 5.40
N MET A 111 37.24 -13.69 4.40
CA MET A 111 36.06 -14.07 3.61
C MET A 111 35.44 -15.35 4.15
N ALA A 112 34.17 -15.32 4.47
CA ALA A 112 33.37 -16.45 4.89
C ALA A 112 32.34 -16.79 3.80
N ILE A 113 32.54 -17.88 3.05
CA ILE A 113 31.60 -18.32 2.02
C ILE A 113 30.51 -19.12 2.71
N ASN A 114 29.30 -18.55 2.73
CA ASN A 114 28.13 -19.13 3.34
C ASN A 114 27.32 -19.96 2.34
N MET A 115 26.36 -20.72 2.84
CA MET A 115 25.48 -21.59 2.04
C MET A 115 26.20 -22.73 1.32
N MET A 116 27.37 -23.16 1.82
CA MET A 116 28.14 -24.24 1.22
C MET A 116 27.37 -25.57 1.17
N ASP A 117 26.41 -25.77 2.06
CA ASP A 117 25.49 -26.89 2.00
C ASP A 117 24.56 -26.87 0.79
N LEU A 118 24.19 -25.70 0.30
CA LEU A 118 23.42 -25.53 -0.94
C LEU A 118 24.31 -25.69 -2.17
N VAL A 119 25.51 -25.14 -2.15
CA VAL A 119 26.52 -25.30 -3.22
C VAL A 119 26.79 -26.79 -3.46
N GLN A 120 27.06 -27.55 -2.39
CA GLN A 120 27.30 -28.98 -2.46
C GLN A 120 26.05 -29.77 -2.92
N LYS A 121 24.86 -29.39 -2.46
CA LYS A 121 23.59 -30.00 -2.89
C LYS A 121 23.35 -29.79 -4.39
N ASN A 122 23.74 -28.64 -4.95
CA ASN A 122 23.65 -28.32 -6.38
C ASN A 122 24.72 -29.07 -7.20
N GLY A 123 25.71 -29.65 -6.53
CA GLY A 123 26.84 -30.33 -7.16
C GLY A 123 27.89 -29.39 -7.74
N ASP A 124 27.85 -28.11 -7.37
CA ASP A 124 28.86 -27.12 -7.73
C ASP A 124 30.06 -27.27 -6.79
N ASN A 125 31.26 -26.91 -7.29
CA ASN A 125 32.48 -27.00 -6.54
C ASN A 125 33.26 -25.68 -6.63
N ILE A 126 33.49 -25.06 -5.45
CA ILE A 126 34.32 -23.87 -5.30
C ILE A 126 35.69 -24.27 -4.78
N ASN A 127 36.73 -23.93 -5.51
CA ASN A 127 38.12 -24.16 -5.06
C ASN A 127 38.51 -23.03 -4.09
N ILE A 128 38.34 -23.28 -2.80
CA ILE A 128 38.58 -22.30 -1.73
C ILE A 128 40.04 -21.86 -1.67
N GLN A 129 40.98 -22.78 -1.85
CA GLN A 129 42.41 -22.48 -1.79
C GLN A 129 42.79 -21.54 -2.94
N LYS A 130 42.36 -21.85 -4.15
CA LYS A 130 42.62 -21.00 -5.31
C LYS A 130 41.93 -19.63 -5.21
N LEU A 131 40.70 -19.59 -4.66
CA LEU A 131 40.00 -18.34 -4.41
C LEU A 131 40.76 -17.49 -3.38
N SER A 132 41.26 -18.10 -2.32
CA SER A 132 42.10 -17.42 -1.31
C SER A 132 43.39 -16.84 -1.91
N GLU A 133 44.04 -17.60 -2.79
CA GLU A 133 45.27 -17.16 -3.49
C GLU A 133 45.00 -15.98 -4.43
N VAL A 134 43.92 -16.05 -5.23
CA VAL A 134 43.62 -15.02 -6.23
C VAL A 134 43.06 -13.76 -5.57
N CYS A 135 42.15 -13.90 -4.58
CA CYS A 135 41.66 -12.75 -3.83
C CYS A 135 42.67 -12.17 -2.84
N GLY A 136 43.72 -12.94 -2.47
CA GLY A 136 44.76 -12.50 -1.53
C GLY A 136 44.28 -12.35 -0.09
N CYS A 137 43.16 -12.96 0.29
CA CYS A 137 42.63 -12.98 1.65
C CYS A 137 42.27 -14.40 2.10
N PRO A 138 42.35 -14.75 3.40
CA PRO A 138 41.91 -16.05 3.89
C PRO A 138 40.43 -16.28 3.63
N VAL A 139 40.08 -17.47 3.12
CA VAL A 139 38.72 -17.86 2.77
C VAL A 139 38.31 -19.10 3.58
N TYR A 140 37.13 -19.06 4.17
CA TYR A 140 36.57 -20.15 4.99
C TYR A 140 35.19 -20.56 4.48
N GLU A 141 34.95 -21.88 4.43
CA GLU A 141 33.64 -22.42 4.14
C GLU A 141 32.77 -22.42 5.39
N ILE A 142 31.56 -21.89 5.30
CA ILE A 142 30.61 -21.89 6.38
C ILE A 142 29.19 -22.28 5.93
N SER A 143 28.40 -22.77 6.86
CA SER A 143 26.94 -22.78 6.76
C SER A 143 26.38 -22.18 8.06
N ALA A 144 25.92 -20.95 7.99
CA ALA A 144 25.35 -20.24 9.13
C ALA A 144 24.09 -20.94 9.67
N LEU A 145 23.31 -21.59 8.78
CA LEU A 145 22.12 -22.34 9.14
C LEU A 145 22.45 -23.63 9.87
N LYS A 146 23.49 -24.37 9.43
CA LYS A 146 23.93 -25.62 10.04
C LYS A 146 24.98 -25.45 11.13
N ASN A 147 25.42 -24.22 11.36
CA ASN A 147 26.41 -23.84 12.36
C ASN A 147 27.79 -24.56 12.15
N THR A 148 28.19 -24.78 10.88
CA THR A 148 29.46 -25.41 10.51
C THR A 148 30.47 -24.37 10.00
N GLY A 149 31.78 -24.55 10.32
CA GLY A 149 32.87 -23.65 9.87
C GLY A 149 32.93 -22.28 10.55
N ILE A 150 31.96 -21.94 11.41
CA ILE A 150 31.85 -20.60 12.01
C ILE A 150 32.98 -20.33 13.01
N LYS A 151 33.39 -21.34 13.77
CA LYS A 151 34.45 -21.18 14.78
C LYS A 151 35.79 -20.89 14.12
N GLU A 152 36.11 -21.62 13.07
CA GLU A 152 37.37 -21.46 12.32
C GLU A 152 37.45 -20.07 11.70
N ALA A 153 36.36 -19.59 11.09
CA ALA A 153 36.29 -18.23 10.53
C ALA A 153 36.38 -17.15 11.64
N SER A 154 35.75 -17.36 12.80
CA SER A 154 35.81 -16.42 13.92
C SER A 154 37.19 -16.33 14.54
N ASP A 155 37.87 -17.47 14.73
CA ASP A 155 39.22 -17.49 15.30
C ASP A 155 40.23 -16.84 14.32
N ALA A 156 40.01 -17.03 13.00
CA ALA A 156 40.84 -16.42 11.97
C ALA A 156 40.73 -14.89 11.96
N VAL A 157 39.49 -14.35 12.04
CA VAL A 157 39.28 -12.90 12.04
C VAL A 157 39.84 -12.24 13.30
N VAL A 158 39.77 -12.92 14.46
CA VAL A 158 40.40 -12.44 15.71
C VAL A 158 41.92 -12.39 15.56
N LYS A 159 42.53 -13.43 14.99
CA LYS A 159 43.98 -13.43 14.71
C LYS A 159 44.37 -12.30 13.74
N ALA A 160 43.59 -12.10 12.68
CA ALA A 160 43.84 -11.02 11.73
C ALA A 160 43.75 -9.63 12.40
N ALA A 161 42.75 -9.43 13.24
CA ALA A 161 42.60 -8.19 14.01
C ALA A 161 43.76 -7.93 15.00
N GLN A 162 44.32 -8.98 15.61
CA GLN A 162 45.46 -8.87 16.50
C GLN A 162 46.79 -8.56 15.77
N SER A 163 47.00 -9.19 14.61
CA SER A 163 48.22 -9.00 13.83
C SER A 163 48.25 -7.68 13.08
N LYS A 164 47.10 -7.05 12.81
CA LYS A 164 46.94 -5.87 11.93
C LYS A 164 47.66 -5.98 10.60
N ALA A 165 48.04 -7.20 10.21
CA ALA A 165 48.68 -7.43 8.94
C ALA A 165 47.65 -7.38 7.82
N VAL A 166 47.71 -6.37 6.99
CA VAL A 166 46.96 -6.32 5.74
C VAL A 166 47.55 -7.38 4.83
N GLN A 167 46.85 -8.49 4.64
CA GLN A 167 47.27 -9.55 3.73
C GLN A 167 46.57 -9.28 2.40
N GLY A 168 47.31 -9.32 1.32
CA GLY A 168 46.77 -9.39 0.00
C GLY A 168 47.29 -8.35 -0.98
N THR A 169 47.51 -8.81 -2.21
CA THR A 169 47.65 -7.92 -3.36
C THR A 169 46.26 -7.40 -3.73
N VAL A 170 46.10 -6.09 -3.66
CA VAL A 170 44.92 -5.44 -4.21
C VAL A 170 44.86 -5.77 -5.71
N HIS A 171 43.69 -6.12 -6.22
CA HIS A 171 43.48 -6.43 -7.63
C HIS A 171 43.94 -5.27 -8.54
N LYS A 172 44.40 -5.60 -9.73
CA LYS A 172 44.82 -4.63 -10.75
C LYS A 172 43.84 -4.67 -11.90
N PHE A 173 43.45 -3.48 -12.34
CA PHE A 173 42.66 -3.25 -13.55
C PHE A 173 43.56 -3.37 -14.81
N ASN A 174 42.99 -3.09 -15.96
CA ASN A 174 43.82 -3.06 -17.16
C ASN A 174 44.92 -1.96 -17.08
N ASN A 175 45.99 -2.13 -17.86
CA ASN A 175 47.15 -1.25 -17.76
C ASN A 175 46.83 0.24 -18.02
N LYS A 176 45.80 0.55 -18.79
CA LYS A 176 45.42 1.94 -19.08
C LYS A 176 44.75 2.59 -17.86
N VAL A 177 43.75 1.88 -17.26
CA VAL A 177 43.06 2.36 -16.06
C VAL A 177 44.05 2.48 -14.90
N GLU A 178 44.95 1.49 -14.72
CA GLU A 178 46.00 1.57 -13.72
C GLU A 178 46.91 2.80 -13.92
N GLY A 179 47.21 3.17 -15.16
CA GLY A 179 47.95 4.39 -15.44
C GLY A 179 47.25 5.65 -14.91
N TYR A 180 45.96 5.79 -15.18
CA TYR A 180 45.17 6.93 -14.68
C TYR A 180 45.00 6.93 -13.15
N LEU A 181 44.85 5.76 -12.55
CA LEU A 181 44.75 5.66 -11.08
C LEU A 181 46.06 6.01 -10.40
N ASN A 182 47.20 5.56 -10.94
CA ASN A 182 48.53 5.91 -10.45
C ASN A 182 48.80 7.43 -10.55
N ASP A 183 48.35 8.08 -11.65
CA ASP A 183 48.45 9.53 -11.78
C ASP A 183 47.65 10.23 -10.67
N ILE A 184 46.44 9.74 -10.32
CA ILE A 184 45.63 10.26 -9.22
C ILE A 184 46.30 9.97 -7.88
N GLU A 185 46.79 8.75 -7.63
CA GLU A 185 47.48 8.40 -6.37
C GLU A 185 48.68 9.31 -6.09
N THR A 186 49.40 9.73 -7.12
CA THR A 186 50.55 10.69 -6.96
C THR A 186 50.07 12.09 -6.55
N LEU A 187 48.83 12.47 -6.89
CA LEU A 187 48.24 13.76 -6.50
C LEU A 187 47.71 13.75 -5.08
N LEU A 188 47.51 12.56 -4.47
CA LEU A 188 47.05 12.44 -3.10
C LEU A 188 48.17 12.80 -2.13
N GLY A 189 47.90 13.78 -1.25
CA GLY A 189 48.91 14.25 -0.26
C GLY A 189 49.10 13.22 0.87
N SER A 190 49.94 13.61 1.83
CA SER A 190 50.23 12.83 3.05
C SER A 190 49.05 12.69 4.01
N ASP A 191 47.95 13.40 3.77
CA ASP A 191 46.73 13.33 4.60
C ASP A 191 45.99 11.98 4.44
N VAL A 192 46.28 11.23 3.38
CA VAL A 192 45.74 9.91 3.13
C VAL A 192 46.81 8.86 3.43
N ALA A 193 46.47 7.88 4.26
CA ALA A 193 47.35 6.75 4.56
C ALA A 193 47.66 5.96 3.29
N ASP A 194 48.91 5.53 3.09
CA ASP A 194 49.37 4.84 1.88
C ASP A 194 48.52 3.60 1.55
N ALA A 195 48.07 2.87 2.55
CA ALA A 195 47.17 1.71 2.40
C ALA A 195 45.76 2.06 1.87
N GLN A 196 45.38 3.33 1.92
CA GLN A 196 44.04 3.79 1.51
C GLN A 196 44.10 4.63 0.21
N LYS A 197 45.28 4.99 -0.27
CA LYS A 197 45.47 5.85 -1.46
C LYS A 197 44.71 5.29 -2.67
N ARG A 198 44.80 4.00 -2.88
CA ARG A 198 44.10 3.34 -4.00
C ARG A 198 42.58 3.49 -3.92
N PHE A 199 42.00 3.28 -2.75
CA PHE A 199 40.56 3.46 -2.55
C PHE A 199 40.15 4.90 -2.87
N TYR A 200 40.86 5.88 -2.35
CA TYR A 200 40.58 7.29 -2.61
C TYR A 200 40.80 7.66 -4.09
N ALA A 201 41.83 7.12 -4.76
CA ALA A 201 42.06 7.35 -6.17
C ALA A 201 40.92 6.82 -7.04
N ILE A 202 40.42 5.60 -6.75
CA ILE A 202 39.28 5.02 -7.46
C ILE A 202 38.02 5.86 -7.21
N LYS A 203 37.73 6.26 -5.98
CA LYS A 203 36.55 7.05 -5.65
C LYS A 203 36.59 8.47 -6.24
N LEU A 204 37.76 9.10 -6.30
CA LEU A 204 37.93 10.37 -7.02
C LEU A 204 37.74 10.21 -8.52
N PHE A 205 38.25 9.11 -9.10
CA PHE A 205 38.03 8.79 -10.51
C PHE A 205 36.56 8.56 -10.84
N GLU A 206 35.81 7.92 -9.94
CA GLU A 206 34.36 7.73 -10.01
C GLU A 206 33.56 9.04 -9.75
N ARG A 207 34.19 10.17 -9.48
CA ARG A 207 33.56 11.47 -9.09
C ARG A 207 32.71 11.38 -7.82
N ASP A 208 33.14 10.61 -6.81
CA ASP A 208 32.44 10.54 -5.53
C ASP A 208 32.61 11.84 -4.73
N ASP A 209 31.68 12.77 -4.88
CA ASP A 209 31.69 14.09 -4.22
C ASP A 209 31.74 14.00 -2.69
N LYS A 210 31.18 12.94 -2.09
CA LYS A 210 31.18 12.76 -0.64
C LYS A 210 32.56 12.37 -0.10
N ILE A 211 33.29 11.59 -0.85
CA ILE A 211 34.69 11.29 -0.53
C ILE A 211 35.55 12.54 -0.72
N ALA A 212 35.35 13.26 -1.82
CA ALA A 212 36.05 14.54 -2.04
C ALA A 212 35.78 15.55 -0.92
N ALA A 213 34.55 15.66 -0.45
CA ALA A 213 34.16 16.55 0.67
C ALA A 213 34.74 16.14 2.05
N GLN A 214 35.09 14.86 2.24
CA GLN A 214 35.71 14.40 3.50
C GLN A 214 37.23 14.66 3.54
N MET A 215 37.83 14.94 2.38
CA MET A 215 39.25 15.27 2.31
C MET A 215 39.49 16.74 2.66
N LYS A 216 40.59 17.03 3.40
CA LYS A 216 40.96 18.40 3.74
C LYS A 216 41.30 19.23 2.50
N SER A 217 41.87 18.59 1.49
CA SER A 217 42.18 19.19 0.18
C SER A 217 42.09 18.09 -0.89
N ALA A 218 40.95 18.04 -1.58
CA ALA A 218 40.77 17.11 -2.71
C ALA A 218 41.55 17.63 -3.94
N PRO A 219 42.40 16.83 -4.58
CA PRO A 219 43.11 17.22 -5.79
C PRO A 219 42.09 17.37 -6.96
N ASN A 220 42.39 18.27 -7.87
CA ASN A 220 41.59 18.40 -9.10
C ASN A 220 42.03 17.30 -10.10
N VAL A 221 41.18 16.30 -10.25
CA VAL A 221 41.43 15.11 -11.11
C VAL A 221 40.65 15.15 -12.44
N GLU A 222 39.86 16.20 -12.67
CA GLU A 222 38.94 16.29 -13.80
C GLU A 222 39.63 16.16 -15.18
N ALA A 223 40.83 16.69 -15.31
CA ALA A 223 41.59 16.58 -16.54
C ALA A 223 42.00 15.12 -16.85
N ILE A 224 42.31 14.33 -15.81
CA ILE A 224 42.67 12.90 -15.95
C ILE A 224 41.41 12.11 -16.31
N ILE A 225 40.30 12.38 -15.63
CA ILE A 225 39.01 11.71 -15.87
C ILE A 225 38.51 11.95 -17.29
N SER A 226 38.47 13.23 -17.72
CA SER A 226 38.02 13.60 -19.08
C SER A 226 38.86 12.97 -20.17
N LYS A 227 40.16 12.76 -19.93
CA LYS A 227 41.05 12.08 -20.86
C LYS A 227 40.70 10.59 -20.92
N ALA A 228 40.47 9.94 -19.79
CA ALA A 228 40.09 8.52 -19.70
C ALA A 228 38.75 8.24 -20.38
N GLU A 229 37.73 9.05 -20.08
CA GLU A 229 36.39 8.95 -20.68
C GLU A 229 36.43 9.09 -22.20
N LYS A 230 37.21 10.05 -22.70
CA LYS A 230 37.40 10.24 -24.17
C LYS A 230 38.12 9.07 -24.80
N GLU A 231 39.12 8.46 -24.13
CA GLU A 231 39.90 7.34 -24.67
C GLU A 231 39.13 6.03 -24.63
N MET A 232 38.29 5.83 -23.62
CA MET A 232 37.55 4.59 -23.39
C MET A 232 36.11 4.63 -23.88
N ASP A 233 35.64 5.80 -24.34
CA ASP A 233 34.27 6.05 -24.84
C ASP A 233 33.16 5.64 -23.86
N ASP A 234 33.43 5.84 -22.55
CA ASP A 234 32.48 5.49 -21.46
C ASP A 234 32.69 6.45 -20.30
N ASP A 235 31.67 6.56 -19.39
CA ASP A 235 31.83 7.38 -18.19
C ASP A 235 32.74 6.73 -17.14
N SER A 236 33.34 7.53 -16.28
CA SER A 236 34.36 7.09 -15.32
C SER A 236 33.85 6.03 -14.34
N GLU A 237 32.58 6.09 -13.93
CA GLU A 237 31.98 5.10 -13.05
C GLU A 237 31.74 3.77 -13.75
N SER A 238 31.26 3.81 -14.99
CA SER A 238 31.09 2.62 -15.85
C SER A 238 32.39 1.94 -16.15
N ILE A 239 33.47 2.71 -16.42
CA ILE A 239 34.83 2.17 -16.65
C ILE A 239 35.28 1.32 -15.45
N ILE A 240 35.24 1.86 -14.24
CA ILE A 240 35.63 1.12 -13.02
C ILE A 240 34.73 -0.09 -12.77
N THR A 241 33.44 0.06 -12.99
CA THR A 241 32.47 -1.02 -12.80
C THR A 241 32.74 -2.18 -13.77
N ASN A 242 32.98 -1.91 -15.04
CA ASN A 242 33.31 -2.91 -16.05
C ASN A 242 34.63 -3.63 -15.73
N GLU A 243 35.68 -2.90 -15.37
CA GLU A 243 36.97 -3.48 -14.97
C GLU A 243 36.82 -4.41 -13.74
N ARG A 244 35.99 -4.06 -12.74
CA ARG A 244 35.70 -4.93 -11.60
C ARG A 244 35.01 -6.22 -12.03
N TYR A 245 34.03 -6.13 -12.92
CA TYR A 245 33.34 -7.32 -13.42
C TYR A 245 34.22 -8.20 -14.28
N GLU A 246 35.12 -7.64 -15.12
CA GLU A 246 36.10 -8.41 -15.86
C GLU A 246 37.05 -9.16 -14.94
N TYR A 247 37.56 -8.49 -13.90
CA TYR A 247 38.39 -9.12 -12.88
C TYR A 247 37.66 -10.26 -12.18
N ILE A 248 36.40 -10.02 -11.71
CA ILE A 248 35.58 -11.03 -11.03
C ILE A 248 35.28 -12.23 -11.95
N ALA A 249 34.96 -11.99 -13.22
CA ALA A 249 34.71 -13.05 -14.18
C ALA A 249 35.96 -13.94 -14.39
N SER A 250 37.16 -13.35 -14.38
CA SER A 250 38.41 -14.10 -14.44
C SER A 250 38.66 -15.00 -13.23
N ILE A 251 38.29 -14.53 -12.03
CA ILE A 251 38.34 -15.32 -10.79
C ILE A 251 37.40 -16.51 -10.89
N ILE A 252 36.12 -16.24 -11.22
CA ILE A 252 35.09 -17.25 -11.26
C ILE A 252 35.42 -18.36 -12.25
N GLY A 253 35.84 -17.99 -13.46
CA GLY A 253 36.24 -18.95 -14.48
C GLY A 253 37.36 -19.89 -14.01
N SER A 254 38.18 -19.43 -13.03
CA SER A 254 39.31 -20.23 -12.51
C SER A 254 38.98 -21.04 -11.25
N CYS A 255 38.02 -20.58 -10.43
CA CYS A 255 37.77 -21.11 -9.08
C CYS A 255 36.43 -21.86 -8.92
N LEU A 256 35.43 -21.59 -9.79
CA LEU A 256 34.10 -22.20 -9.71
C LEU A 256 33.88 -23.21 -10.84
N LYS A 257 33.61 -24.46 -10.51
CA LYS A 257 33.16 -25.49 -11.45
C LYS A 257 31.68 -25.78 -11.20
N LYS A 258 30.81 -25.26 -12.08
CA LYS A 258 29.38 -25.58 -12.09
C LYS A 258 29.12 -26.92 -12.75
N LYS A 259 28.39 -27.82 -12.10
CA LYS A 259 28.06 -29.15 -12.64
C LYS A 259 27.20 -29.07 -13.93
N HIS A 260 26.36 -28.04 -14.01
CA HIS A 260 25.47 -27.78 -15.13
C HIS A 260 25.83 -26.48 -15.85
N ALA A 261 27.09 -26.24 -16.13
CA ALA A 261 27.51 -25.08 -16.90
C ALA A 261 26.89 -25.11 -18.30
N GLY A 262 26.00 -24.17 -18.59
CA GLY A 262 25.34 -24.03 -19.89
C GLY A 262 23.97 -24.67 -20.03
N ALA A 263 23.42 -25.30 -18.99
CA ALA A 263 22.01 -25.73 -19.00
C ALA A 263 21.11 -24.66 -18.30
N ASP A 264 20.14 -24.13 -19.03
CA ASP A 264 19.12 -23.23 -18.47
C ASP A 264 18.43 -23.92 -17.29
N THR A 265 18.43 -23.30 -16.13
CA THR A 265 17.64 -23.77 -14.98
C THR A 265 16.16 -23.65 -15.28
N ILE A 266 15.30 -24.31 -14.49
CA ILE A 266 13.85 -24.14 -14.60
C ILE A 266 13.48 -22.67 -14.41
N SER A 267 14.16 -21.97 -13.48
CA SER A 267 13.97 -20.53 -13.27
C SER A 267 14.32 -19.72 -14.51
N ASP A 268 15.44 -20.02 -15.19
CA ASP A 268 15.84 -19.30 -16.41
C ASP A 268 14.85 -19.50 -17.56
N LYS A 269 14.28 -20.69 -17.68
CA LYS A 269 13.25 -21.00 -18.69
C LYS A 269 11.96 -20.23 -18.42
N ILE A 270 11.52 -20.16 -17.16
CA ILE A 270 10.35 -19.38 -16.74
C ILE A 270 10.65 -17.88 -16.97
N ASP A 271 11.81 -17.40 -16.55
CA ASP A 271 12.19 -16.01 -16.71
C ASP A 271 12.23 -15.56 -18.17
N ARG A 272 12.68 -16.41 -19.10
CA ARG A 272 12.66 -16.13 -20.54
C ARG A 272 11.25 -15.80 -21.06
N ILE A 273 10.20 -16.39 -20.45
CA ILE A 273 8.79 -16.12 -20.80
C ILE A 273 8.27 -14.94 -20.01
N VAL A 274 8.43 -14.96 -18.70
CA VAL A 274 7.84 -13.99 -17.76
C VAL A 274 8.49 -12.61 -17.86
N THR A 275 9.80 -12.53 -18.15
CA THR A 275 10.50 -11.27 -18.34
C THR A 275 10.59 -10.83 -19.80
N ASN A 276 9.92 -11.53 -20.70
CA ASN A 276 9.89 -11.17 -22.12
C ASN A 276 9.28 -9.79 -22.32
N ARG A 277 9.93 -8.96 -23.12
CA ARG A 277 9.58 -7.55 -23.34
C ARG A 277 8.12 -7.31 -23.76
N ILE A 278 7.49 -8.27 -24.45
CA ILE A 278 6.11 -8.17 -24.97
C ILE A 278 5.15 -8.94 -24.07
N LEU A 279 5.53 -10.17 -23.66
CA LEU A 279 4.65 -11.07 -22.92
C LEU A 279 4.53 -10.76 -21.44
N ALA A 280 5.51 -10.08 -20.86
CA ALA A 280 5.58 -9.81 -19.43
C ALA A 280 4.36 -9.03 -18.90
N LEU A 281 3.95 -7.96 -19.60
CA LEU A 281 2.78 -7.15 -19.22
C LEU A 281 1.45 -7.90 -19.34
N PRO A 282 1.13 -8.60 -20.44
CA PRO A 282 -0.05 -9.46 -20.54
C PRO A 282 -0.10 -10.57 -19.48
N ILE A 283 1.02 -11.28 -19.25
CA ILE A 283 1.08 -12.34 -18.22
C ILE A 283 0.80 -11.75 -16.85
N PHE A 284 1.42 -10.62 -16.54
CA PHE A 284 1.20 -9.90 -15.30
C PHE A 284 -0.28 -9.49 -15.14
N ALA A 285 -0.88 -8.91 -16.18
CA ALA A 285 -2.28 -8.51 -16.15
C ALA A 285 -3.20 -9.71 -15.86
N VAL A 286 -2.95 -10.87 -16.49
CA VAL A 286 -3.73 -12.10 -16.26
C VAL A 286 -3.55 -12.61 -14.82
N ILE A 287 -2.32 -12.66 -14.30
CA ILE A 287 -2.07 -13.12 -12.92
C ILE A 287 -2.76 -12.20 -11.91
N MET A 288 -2.66 -10.89 -12.09
CA MET A 288 -3.29 -9.94 -11.18
C MET A 288 -4.81 -9.95 -11.30
N PHE A 289 -5.34 -10.10 -12.53
CA PHE A 289 -6.77 -10.30 -12.73
C PHE A 289 -7.27 -11.54 -11.96
N LEU A 290 -6.56 -12.66 -12.03
CA LEU A 290 -6.92 -13.87 -11.28
C LEU A 290 -6.87 -13.64 -9.76
N VAL A 291 -5.84 -12.95 -9.25
CA VAL A 291 -5.73 -12.60 -7.83
C VAL A 291 -6.93 -11.78 -7.37
N TYR A 292 -7.26 -10.72 -8.12
CA TYR A 292 -8.40 -9.86 -7.77
C TYR A 292 -9.74 -10.56 -7.96
N TYR A 293 -9.90 -11.33 -9.03
CA TYR A 293 -11.12 -12.09 -9.28
C TYR A 293 -11.40 -13.09 -8.15
N ILE A 294 -10.38 -13.83 -7.68
CA ILE A 294 -10.53 -14.77 -6.57
C ILE A 294 -10.80 -14.02 -5.25
N SER A 295 -10.14 -12.88 -5.03
CA SER A 295 -10.26 -12.14 -3.78
C SER A 295 -11.50 -11.26 -3.70
N MET A 296 -11.91 -10.63 -4.81
CA MET A 296 -12.93 -9.58 -4.79
C MET A 296 -14.28 -10.02 -5.36
N THR A 297 -14.31 -11.09 -6.14
CA THR A 297 -15.54 -11.49 -6.86
C THR A 297 -15.99 -12.91 -6.52
N THR A 298 -15.11 -13.79 -6.02
CA THR A 298 -15.48 -15.18 -5.73
C THR A 298 -15.28 -15.51 -4.25
N ILE A 299 -14.20 -16.21 -3.89
CA ILE A 299 -13.97 -16.71 -2.52
C ILE A 299 -13.96 -15.59 -1.49
N GLY A 300 -13.32 -14.46 -1.81
CA GLY A 300 -13.23 -13.35 -0.87
C GLY A 300 -14.56 -12.62 -0.69
N ALA A 301 -15.30 -12.39 -1.77
CA ALA A 301 -16.65 -11.82 -1.73
C ALA A 301 -17.59 -12.72 -0.94
N ALA A 302 -17.76 -13.99 -1.36
CA ALA A 302 -18.63 -14.93 -0.66
C ALA A 302 -18.34 -15.07 0.84
N ALA A 303 -17.06 -14.97 1.26
CA ALA A 303 -16.71 -15.00 2.67
C ALA A 303 -17.04 -13.68 3.40
N THR A 304 -17.00 -12.56 2.70
CA THR A 304 -17.36 -11.24 3.21
C THR A 304 -18.87 -11.12 3.33
N ASP A 305 -19.61 -11.50 2.28
CA ASP A 305 -21.07 -11.49 2.25
C ASP A 305 -21.59 -12.39 3.37
N TRP A 306 -21.06 -13.63 3.48
CA TRP A 306 -21.42 -14.49 4.60
C TRP A 306 -21.16 -13.86 5.99
N THR A 307 -20.10 -13.07 6.14
CA THR A 307 -19.79 -12.42 7.42
C THR A 307 -20.72 -11.24 7.67
N ASN A 308 -21.02 -10.46 6.65
CA ASN A 308 -21.92 -9.31 6.77
C ASN A 308 -23.34 -9.76 7.03
N ASP A 309 -23.86 -10.70 6.21
CA ASP A 309 -25.25 -11.12 6.30
C ASP A 309 -25.53 -11.94 7.58
N ASN A 310 -24.59 -12.82 7.95
CA ASN A 310 -24.83 -13.76 9.05
C ASN A 310 -24.31 -13.31 10.40
N LEU A 311 -23.18 -12.63 10.48
CA LEU A 311 -22.62 -12.18 11.77
C LEU A 311 -23.04 -10.77 12.17
N PHE A 312 -23.24 -9.90 11.18
CA PHE A 312 -23.54 -8.48 11.42
C PHE A 312 -24.87 -8.04 10.81
N GLY A 313 -25.51 -8.85 9.96
CA GLY A 313 -26.84 -8.63 9.38
C GLY A 313 -27.92 -9.48 10.11
N ASP A 314 -28.56 -10.40 9.38
CA ASP A 314 -29.80 -11.07 9.83
C ASP A 314 -29.59 -12.30 10.72
N GLY A 315 -28.36 -12.83 10.83
CA GLY A 315 -28.06 -14.06 11.56
C GLY A 315 -27.97 -15.29 10.65
N PHE A 316 -27.92 -16.49 11.24
CA PHE A 316 -27.80 -17.72 10.44
C PHE A 316 -28.37 -18.98 11.14
N PHE A 317 -28.70 -19.96 10.31
CA PHE A 317 -29.18 -21.26 10.78
C PHE A 317 -28.06 -22.29 10.94
N ILE A 318 -28.10 -23.09 11.99
CA ILE A 318 -27.26 -24.28 12.12
C ILE A 318 -28.09 -25.48 11.62
N GLY A 319 -27.76 -25.97 10.43
CA GLY A 319 -28.45 -27.10 9.79
C GLY A 319 -29.45 -26.62 8.73
N SER A 320 -30.69 -27.20 8.73
CA SER A 320 -31.75 -26.78 7.84
C SER A 320 -32.45 -25.54 8.40
N ASP A 321 -32.77 -24.60 7.55
CA ASP A 321 -33.55 -23.38 7.83
C ASP A 321 -35.05 -23.64 7.94
N GLY A 322 -35.47 -24.92 7.78
CA GLY A 322 -36.87 -25.31 7.84
C GLY A 322 -37.74 -24.71 6.75
N GLY A 323 -37.17 -24.12 5.72
CA GLY A 323 -37.85 -23.39 4.64
C GLY A 323 -38.05 -21.91 4.96
N TYR A 324 -37.36 -21.39 5.95
CA TYR A 324 -37.39 -19.97 6.31
C TYR A 324 -36.99 -19.07 5.13
N GLY A 325 -35.86 -19.38 4.45
CA GLY A 325 -35.39 -18.58 3.32
C GLY A 325 -36.42 -18.45 2.19
N ASP A 326 -37.07 -19.57 1.82
CA ASP A 326 -38.12 -19.55 0.80
C ASP A 326 -39.34 -18.72 1.25
N ALA A 327 -39.70 -18.80 2.55
CA ALA A 327 -40.84 -18.06 3.12
C ALA A 327 -40.57 -16.55 3.25
N ASP A 328 -39.35 -16.20 3.65
CA ASP A 328 -38.90 -14.82 3.79
C ASP A 328 -38.78 -14.13 2.44
N GLU A 329 -38.16 -14.78 1.45
CA GLU A 329 -38.10 -14.28 0.07
C GLU A 329 -39.50 -14.09 -0.54
N ALA A 330 -40.41 -15.03 -0.29
CA ALA A 330 -41.79 -14.91 -0.74
C ALA A 330 -42.54 -13.76 -0.06
N TYR A 331 -42.30 -13.55 1.25
CA TYR A 331 -42.91 -12.45 1.99
C TYR A 331 -42.37 -11.10 1.55
N ALA A 332 -41.04 -10.95 1.46
CA ALA A 332 -40.38 -9.72 1.00
C ALA A 332 -40.77 -9.35 -0.42
N GLY A 333 -40.74 -10.32 -1.34
CA GLY A 333 -41.16 -10.09 -2.73
C GLY A 333 -42.65 -9.73 -2.87
N ALA A 334 -43.51 -10.30 -2.01
CA ALA A 334 -44.92 -9.92 -2.01
C ALA A 334 -45.14 -8.50 -1.43
N LEU A 335 -44.40 -8.13 -0.40
CA LEU A 335 -44.44 -6.79 0.17
C LEU A 335 -43.90 -5.75 -0.83
N GLU A 336 -42.85 -6.06 -1.56
CA GLU A 336 -42.29 -5.21 -2.63
C GLU A 336 -43.34 -4.90 -3.70
N VAL A 337 -44.05 -5.92 -4.20
CA VAL A 337 -45.09 -5.73 -5.22
C VAL A 337 -46.22 -4.85 -4.67
N VAL A 338 -46.67 -5.07 -3.45
CA VAL A 338 -47.74 -4.27 -2.83
C VAL A 338 -47.30 -2.82 -2.64
N ASN A 339 -46.10 -2.58 -2.11
CA ASN A 339 -45.56 -1.25 -1.98
C ASN A 339 -45.36 -0.56 -3.34
N GLY A 340 -44.92 -1.29 -4.37
CA GLY A 340 -44.77 -0.81 -5.73
C GLY A 340 -46.13 -0.31 -6.31
N PHE A 341 -47.22 -1.05 -6.09
CA PHE A 341 -48.56 -0.61 -6.48
C PHE A 341 -49.06 0.56 -5.68
N ILE A 342 -48.79 0.62 -4.36
CA ILE A 342 -49.15 1.76 -3.49
C ILE A 342 -48.45 3.03 -4.02
N SER A 343 -47.15 2.96 -4.29
CA SER A 343 -46.38 4.08 -4.84
C SER A 343 -46.88 4.50 -6.22
N TYR A 344 -47.19 3.55 -7.10
CA TYR A 344 -47.68 3.85 -8.44
C TYR A 344 -49.06 4.53 -8.41
N GLU A 345 -50.01 4.06 -7.59
CA GLU A 345 -51.35 4.62 -7.47
C GLU A 345 -51.31 5.98 -6.75
N ALA A 346 -50.39 6.18 -5.80
CA ALA A 346 -50.16 7.49 -5.18
C ALA A 346 -49.71 8.53 -6.23
N ASP A 347 -48.84 8.15 -7.16
CA ASP A 347 -48.41 9.00 -8.28
C ASP A 347 -49.55 9.30 -9.26
N GLN A 348 -50.53 8.41 -9.39
CA GLN A 348 -51.78 8.65 -10.14
C GLN A 348 -52.78 9.51 -9.40
N GLY A 349 -52.52 9.86 -8.12
CA GLY A 349 -53.35 10.73 -7.29
C GLY A 349 -54.39 10.00 -6.42
N MET A 350 -54.25 8.72 -6.19
CA MET A 350 -55.00 7.97 -5.22
C MET A 350 -54.49 8.32 -3.80
N ASP A 351 -55.40 8.41 -2.82
CA ASP A 351 -55.02 8.59 -1.41
C ASP A 351 -54.58 7.24 -0.81
N THR A 352 -53.29 7.03 -0.71
CA THR A 352 -52.66 5.79 -0.23
C THR A 352 -52.22 5.87 1.24
N SER A 353 -52.34 7.04 1.88
CA SER A 353 -51.82 7.32 3.22
C SER A 353 -52.27 6.32 4.30
N ALA A 354 -53.50 5.81 4.16
CA ALA A 354 -54.05 4.84 5.13
C ALA A 354 -53.46 3.43 4.98
N VAL A 355 -53.15 3.01 3.78
CA VAL A 355 -52.51 1.71 3.54
C VAL A 355 -51.02 1.76 3.82
N GLU A 356 -50.36 2.85 3.48
CA GLU A 356 -48.93 3.10 3.83
C GLU A 356 -48.72 3.03 5.35
N ALA A 357 -49.50 3.76 6.13
CA ALA A 357 -49.42 3.73 7.59
C ALA A 357 -49.79 2.37 8.22
N ALA A 358 -50.67 1.60 7.57
CA ALA A 358 -51.08 0.30 8.10
C ALA A 358 -50.10 -0.85 7.78
N ILE A 359 -49.34 -0.76 6.70
CA ILE A 359 -48.38 -1.81 6.25
C ILE A 359 -46.98 -1.58 6.81
N ASP A 360 -46.72 -0.47 7.44
CA ASP A 360 -45.45 -0.15 8.10
C ASP A 360 -45.24 -1.07 9.31
N SER A 361 -44.48 -2.16 9.10
CA SER A 361 -44.18 -3.16 10.13
C SER A 361 -43.21 -2.67 11.22
N GLU A 362 -42.56 -1.51 11.03
CA GLU A 362 -41.67 -0.90 12.01
C GLU A 362 -42.38 0.05 12.97
N ALA A 363 -43.65 0.36 12.70
CA ALA A 363 -44.42 1.25 13.56
C ALA A 363 -44.74 0.59 14.93
N ASP A 364 -44.57 1.32 16.02
CA ASP A 364 -44.83 0.85 17.40
C ASP A 364 -46.23 0.28 17.63
N ASP A 365 -47.22 0.68 16.80
CA ASP A 365 -48.62 0.30 16.87
C ASP A 365 -49.04 -0.60 15.69
N TYR A 366 -48.09 -1.29 15.04
CA TYR A 366 -48.40 -2.21 13.95
C TYR A 366 -49.38 -3.31 14.37
N ASP A 367 -50.46 -3.43 13.58
CA ASP A 367 -51.47 -4.48 13.75
C ASP A 367 -51.67 -5.25 12.43
N PRO A 368 -51.20 -6.52 12.34
CA PRO A 368 -51.37 -7.35 11.15
C PRO A 368 -52.81 -7.43 10.62
N ALA A 369 -53.79 -7.40 11.51
CA ALA A 369 -55.19 -7.43 11.11
C ALA A 369 -55.65 -6.09 10.47
N ALA A 370 -55.11 -4.97 10.95
CA ALA A 370 -55.36 -3.68 10.35
C ALA A 370 -54.65 -3.55 9.01
N ALA A 371 -53.41 -4.04 8.88
CA ALA A 371 -52.65 -4.12 7.62
C ALA A 371 -53.39 -4.93 6.56
N ALA A 372 -53.85 -6.14 6.91
CA ALA A 372 -54.64 -6.95 6.02
C ALA A 372 -55.93 -6.27 5.56
N ALA A 373 -56.62 -5.57 6.43
CA ALA A 373 -57.84 -4.83 6.09
C ALA A 373 -57.58 -3.65 5.16
N ALA A 374 -56.51 -2.91 5.42
CA ALA A 374 -56.07 -1.75 4.61
C ALA A 374 -55.63 -2.17 3.21
N VAL A 375 -54.76 -3.20 3.09
CA VAL A 375 -54.30 -3.73 1.80
C VAL A 375 -55.47 -4.26 0.98
N ASN A 376 -56.39 -5.03 1.55
CA ASN A 376 -57.59 -5.52 0.84
C ASN A 376 -58.48 -4.38 0.39
N ALA A 377 -58.60 -3.31 1.18
CA ALA A 377 -59.39 -2.13 0.81
C ALA A 377 -58.72 -1.34 -0.33
N PHE A 378 -57.39 -1.30 -0.35
CA PHE A 378 -56.59 -0.70 -1.42
C PHE A 378 -56.76 -1.49 -2.73
N VAL A 379 -56.50 -2.79 -2.73
CA VAL A 379 -56.66 -3.67 -3.91
C VAL A 379 -58.04 -3.58 -4.55
N ALA A 380 -59.08 -3.41 -3.72
CA ALA A 380 -60.45 -3.24 -4.22
C ALA A 380 -60.69 -1.91 -4.98
N GLN A 381 -59.80 -0.95 -4.82
CA GLN A 381 -59.83 0.35 -5.54
C GLN A 381 -58.99 0.37 -6.79
N VAL A 382 -57.99 -0.51 -6.91
CA VAL A 382 -57.09 -0.60 -8.09
C VAL A 382 -57.85 -1.18 -9.30
N ASP A 383 -57.69 -0.59 -10.48
CA ASP A 383 -58.28 -1.10 -11.73
C ASP A 383 -57.64 -2.42 -12.14
N PRO A 384 -58.40 -3.52 -12.40
CA PRO A 384 -57.87 -4.80 -12.83
C PRO A 384 -57.05 -4.79 -14.12
N SER A 385 -57.04 -3.72 -14.86
CA SER A 385 -56.24 -3.55 -16.04
C SER A 385 -54.93 -2.79 -15.80
N THR A 386 -54.62 -2.40 -14.56
CA THR A 386 -53.42 -1.65 -14.19
C THR A 386 -52.17 -2.52 -14.32
N GLU A 387 -51.18 -2.02 -15.04
CA GLU A 387 -49.81 -2.48 -14.98
C GLU A 387 -49.01 -1.38 -14.25
N ALA A 388 -48.57 -1.65 -13.03
CA ALA A 388 -47.80 -0.70 -12.26
C ALA A 388 -46.33 -0.84 -12.61
N THR A 389 -45.72 0.30 -12.92
CA THR A 389 -44.28 0.39 -13.09
C THR A 389 -43.72 1.22 -11.96
N TYR A 390 -42.86 0.63 -11.16
CA TYR A 390 -42.25 1.24 -10.00
C TYR A 390 -40.76 0.98 -9.93
N LEU A 391 -40.07 1.71 -9.11
CA LEU A 391 -38.64 1.57 -8.91
C LEU A 391 -38.38 0.70 -7.68
N VAL A 392 -37.55 -0.33 -7.87
CA VAL A 392 -37.00 -1.14 -6.78
C VAL A 392 -35.61 -0.66 -6.50
N GLU A 393 -35.32 -0.37 -5.24
CA GLU A 393 -34.00 0.09 -4.81
C GLU A 393 -33.23 -1.08 -4.18
N ASP A 394 -32.04 -1.37 -4.69
CA ASP A 394 -31.12 -2.36 -4.16
C ASP A 394 -30.48 -1.83 -2.86
N GLU A 395 -30.65 -2.52 -1.75
CA GLU A 395 -30.25 -2.07 -0.42
C GLU A 395 -28.73 -1.84 -0.28
N GLU A 396 -27.90 -2.58 -1.01
CA GLU A 396 -26.46 -2.44 -0.93
C GLU A 396 -25.90 -1.31 -1.79
N THR A 397 -26.41 -1.18 -3.01
CA THR A 397 -25.88 -0.25 -4.02
C THR A 397 -26.68 1.04 -4.12
N LEU A 398 -27.91 1.06 -3.54
CA LEU A 398 -28.92 2.11 -3.70
C LEU A 398 -29.25 2.36 -5.18
N ALA A 399 -28.98 1.36 -6.02
CA ALA A 399 -29.30 1.41 -7.45
C ALA A 399 -30.78 1.05 -7.63
N THR A 400 -31.46 1.82 -8.48
CA THR A 400 -32.86 1.56 -8.79
C THR A 400 -33.02 0.83 -10.09
N GLU A 401 -33.83 -0.24 -10.09
CA GLU A 401 -34.28 -0.92 -11.30
C GLU A 401 -35.77 -0.68 -11.51
N GLU A 402 -36.16 -0.45 -12.77
CA GLU A 402 -37.56 -0.26 -13.15
C GLU A 402 -38.24 -1.63 -13.28
N THR A 403 -39.16 -1.94 -12.41
CA THR A 403 -39.89 -3.20 -12.37
C THR A 403 -41.37 -2.94 -12.77
N THR A 404 -41.94 -3.85 -13.52
CA THR A 404 -43.35 -3.78 -13.94
C THR A 404 -44.11 -4.97 -13.41
N ALA A 405 -45.18 -4.75 -12.66
CA ALA A 405 -46.05 -5.79 -12.15
C ALA A 405 -47.51 -5.58 -12.63
N SER A 406 -48.18 -6.67 -12.90
CA SER A 406 -49.56 -6.67 -13.34
C SER A 406 -50.52 -6.75 -12.10
N TYR A 407 -51.80 -6.44 -12.31
CA TYR A 407 -52.80 -6.67 -11.28
C TYR A 407 -52.89 -8.11 -10.79
N ALA A 408 -52.52 -9.10 -11.65
CA ALA A 408 -52.45 -10.49 -11.25
C ALA A 408 -51.31 -10.73 -10.23
N ASP A 409 -50.15 -10.11 -10.47
CA ASP A 409 -49.01 -10.17 -9.52
C ASP A 409 -49.37 -9.51 -8.19
N LEU A 410 -50.11 -8.40 -8.19
CA LEU A 410 -50.63 -7.79 -6.97
C LEU A 410 -51.56 -8.72 -6.18
N THR A 411 -52.48 -9.41 -6.85
CA THR A 411 -53.40 -10.34 -6.19
C THR A 411 -52.68 -11.57 -5.65
N ASP A 412 -51.67 -12.08 -6.36
CA ASP A 412 -50.83 -13.17 -5.90
C ASP A 412 -49.95 -12.76 -4.71
N ALA A 413 -49.39 -11.55 -4.73
CA ALA A 413 -48.64 -10.97 -3.63
C ALA A 413 -49.52 -10.79 -2.35
N VAL A 414 -50.73 -10.27 -2.51
CA VAL A 414 -51.68 -10.16 -1.37
C VAL A 414 -52.09 -11.51 -0.82
N ALA A 415 -52.21 -12.52 -1.68
CA ALA A 415 -52.50 -13.88 -1.22
C ALA A 415 -51.34 -14.44 -0.40
N ALA A 416 -50.08 -14.22 -0.85
CA ALA A 416 -48.90 -14.63 -0.14
C ALA A 416 -48.78 -13.94 1.22
N LEU A 417 -49.00 -12.60 1.31
CA LEU A 417 -49.01 -11.87 2.57
C LEU A 417 -50.14 -12.36 3.50
N SER A 418 -51.29 -12.69 2.94
CA SER A 418 -52.41 -13.24 3.74
C SER A 418 -52.08 -14.64 4.28
N GLU A 419 -51.36 -15.47 3.53
CA GLU A 419 -50.90 -16.80 4.00
C GLU A 419 -49.85 -16.66 5.12
N ALA A 420 -48.99 -15.66 5.02
CA ALA A 420 -48.01 -15.27 6.06
C ALA A 420 -48.67 -14.57 7.27
N GLY A 421 -49.97 -14.19 7.18
CA GLY A 421 -50.68 -13.46 8.24
C GLY A 421 -50.29 -12.00 8.38
N TYR A 422 -49.65 -11.40 7.37
CA TYR A 422 -49.05 -10.05 7.39
C TYR A 422 -47.96 -9.86 8.45
N GLU A 423 -47.35 -10.95 8.90
CA GLU A 423 -46.19 -10.94 9.79
C GLU A 423 -44.98 -11.57 9.07
N ALA A 424 -43.82 -10.95 9.21
CA ALA A 424 -42.58 -11.53 8.68
C ALA A 424 -42.34 -12.92 9.33
N PRO A 425 -41.80 -13.89 8.59
CA PRO A 425 -41.48 -15.20 9.12
C PRO A 425 -40.54 -15.12 10.32
N ASP A 426 -40.90 -15.82 11.42
CA ASP A 426 -39.99 -15.88 12.60
C ASP A 426 -38.87 -16.91 12.36
N PRO A 427 -37.63 -16.50 12.26
CA PRO A 427 -36.52 -17.43 12.08
C PRO A 427 -36.37 -18.40 13.26
N ALA A 428 -36.73 -18.00 14.48
CA ALA A 428 -36.65 -18.87 15.65
C ALA A 428 -37.65 -20.02 15.62
N ALA A 429 -38.76 -19.88 14.91
CA ALA A 429 -39.76 -20.93 14.74
C ALA A 429 -39.34 -22.00 13.69
N SER A 430 -38.46 -21.67 12.75
CA SER A 430 -38.14 -22.50 11.57
C SER A 430 -36.97 -23.44 11.79
N GLY A 431 -36.07 -23.16 12.77
CA GLY A 431 -34.88 -24.00 12.99
C GLY A 431 -34.01 -23.55 14.16
N THR A 432 -32.77 -24.07 14.23
CA THR A 432 -31.81 -23.58 15.21
C THR A 432 -31.17 -22.33 14.66
N PHE A 433 -31.78 -21.21 14.96
CA PHE A 433 -31.34 -19.89 14.55
C PHE A 433 -30.33 -19.27 15.53
N ILE A 434 -29.30 -18.65 15.01
CA ILE A 434 -28.34 -17.81 15.76
C ILE A 434 -28.49 -16.38 15.28
N SER A 435 -28.99 -15.52 16.14
CA SER A 435 -29.13 -14.09 15.89
C SER A 435 -27.78 -13.47 15.58
N SER A 436 -27.77 -12.43 14.80
CA SER A 436 -26.60 -11.61 14.54
C SER A 436 -26.00 -11.01 15.81
N ILE A 437 -24.79 -10.49 15.72
CA ILE A 437 -24.15 -9.82 16.87
C ILE A 437 -24.90 -8.55 17.26
N PRO A 438 -25.35 -7.67 16.32
CA PRO A 438 -26.19 -6.52 16.62
C PRO A 438 -27.47 -6.91 17.36
N ASP A 439 -28.27 -7.84 16.83
CA ASP A 439 -29.54 -8.25 17.40
C ASP A 439 -29.41 -8.90 18.78
N ALA A 440 -28.42 -9.80 18.92
CA ALA A 440 -28.15 -10.43 20.21
C ALA A 440 -27.77 -9.41 21.29
N VAL A 441 -27.04 -8.35 20.93
CA VAL A 441 -26.69 -7.28 21.88
C VAL A 441 -27.85 -6.33 22.10
N SER A 442 -28.61 -5.97 21.05
CA SER A 442 -29.86 -5.17 21.19
C SER A 442 -30.85 -5.82 22.15
N GLY A 443 -31.15 -7.12 21.94
CA GLY A 443 -32.03 -7.84 22.85
C GLY A 443 -31.51 -7.97 24.30
N LEU A 444 -30.19 -8.03 24.50
CA LEU A 444 -29.60 -7.98 25.84
C LEU A 444 -29.77 -6.59 26.49
N LEU A 445 -29.59 -5.50 25.71
CA LEU A 445 -29.75 -4.12 26.20
C LEU A 445 -31.19 -3.77 26.50
N GLU A 446 -32.13 -4.23 25.69
CA GLU A 446 -33.59 -4.10 25.92
C GLU A 446 -34.00 -4.81 27.19
N ASN A 447 -33.58 -6.07 27.36
CA ASN A 447 -33.84 -6.83 28.59
C ASN A 447 -33.26 -6.17 29.86
N ALA A 448 -32.16 -5.41 29.70
CA ALA A 448 -31.55 -4.64 30.78
C ALA A 448 -32.22 -3.27 31.01
N ASN A 449 -33.26 -2.91 30.24
CA ASN A 449 -33.89 -1.60 30.21
C ASN A 449 -32.88 -0.45 30.10
N CYS A 450 -31.93 -0.59 29.16
CA CYS A 450 -30.95 0.46 28.87
C CYS A 450 -31.65 1.67 28.24
N ALA A 451 -31.11 2.87 28.47
CA ALA A 451 -31.60 4.07 27.84
C ALA A 451 -31.33 4.02 26.31
N GLU A 452 -32.27 4.49 25.50
CA GLU A 452 -32.22 4.48 24.02
C GLU A 452 -30.90 5.03 23.45
N TRP A 453 -30.44 6.18 23.97
CA TRP A 453 -29.16 6.76 23.52
C TRP A 453 -27.97 5.83 23.76
N LEU A 454 -27.99 4.97 24.80
CA LEU A 454 -26.91 4.05 25.10
C LEU A 454 -27.03 2.80 24.21
N GLN A 455 -28.22 2.39 23.87
CA GLN A 455 -28.49 1.31 22.93
C GLN A 455 -28.02 1.71 21.54
N GLY A 456 -28.39 2.87 21.01
CA GLY A 456 -27.88 3.38 19.73
C GLY A 456 -26.36 3.57 19.71
N LEU A 457 -25.76 4.07 20.82
CA LEU A 457 -24.31 4.18 20.90
C LEU A 457 -23.62 2.81 20.78
N ILE A 458 -24.17 1.77 21.42
CA ILE A 458 -23.54 0.44 21.42
C ILE A 458 -23.79 -0.27 20.09
N VAL A 459 -25.02 -0.29 19.61
CA VAL A 459 -25.42 -1.01 18.38
C VAL A 459 -24.95 -0.25 17.16
N ASP A 460 -25.41 0.99 16.94
CA ASP A 460 -25.15 1.73 15.71
C ASP A 460 -23.77 2.40 15.71
N GLY A 461 -23.31 2.87 16.89
CA GLY A 461 -21.99 3.51 17.00
C GLY A 461 -20.82 2.54 17.08
N ILE A 462 -20.90 1.50 17.93
CA ILE A 462 -19.77 0.59 18.19
C ILE A 462 -19.86 -0.67 17.33
N ILE A 463 -21.00 -1.40 17.38
CA ILE A 463 -21.11 -2.71 16.73
C ILE A 463 -21.15 -2.54 15.22
N ALA A 464 -21.97 -1.63 14.69
CA ALA A 464 -22.02 -1.33 13.27
C ALA A 464 -20.65 -0.85 12.75
N GLY A 465 -19.97 0.04 13.50
CA GLY A 465 -18.61 0.50 13.14
C GLY A 465 -17.55 -0.59 13.17
N VAL A 466 -17.63 -1.53 14.12
CA VAL A 466 -16.74 -2.70 14.17
C VAL A 466 -17.11 -3.71 13.09
N GLY A 467 -18.40 -3.93 12.85
CA GLY A 467 -18.95 -4.79 11.81
C GLY A 467 -18.47 -4.41 10.42
N ALA A 468 -18.61 -3.14 10.07
CA ALA A 468 -18.11 -2.61 8.80
C ALA A 468 -16.61 -2.89 8.55
N VAL A 469 -15.81 -2.99 9.61
CA VAL A 469 -14.38 -3.34 9.48
C VAL A 469 -14.16 -4.84 9.40
N LEU A 470 -14.81 -5.61 10.27
CA LEU A 470 -14.66 -7.06 10.37
C LEU A 470 -15.27 -7.77 9.16
N GLY A 471 -16.34 -7.23 8.59
CA GLY A 471 -16.94 -7.71 7.37
C GLY A 471 -15.95 -7.83 6.20
N PHE A 472 -15.06 -6.85 6.03
CA PHE A 472 -14.02 -6.88 4.98
C PHE A 472 -12.79 -7.75 5.30
N VAL A 473 -12.63 -8.24 6.52
CA VAL A 473 -11.45 -9.03 6.92
C VAL A 473 -11.29 -10.31 6.08
N PRO A 474 -12.34 -11.12 5.81
CA PRO A 474 -12.19 -12.33 5.03
C PRO A 474 -11.61 -12.07 3.64
N GLN A 475 -12.17 -11.12 2.90
CA GLN A 475 -11.70 -10.71 1.59
C GLN A 475 -10.24 -10.26 1.61
N MET A 476 -9.86 -9.48 2.63
CA MET A 476 -8.49 -9.01 2.80
C MET A 476 -7.52 -10.14 3.14
N LEU A 477 -7.95 -11.15 3.91
CA LEU A 477 -7.12 -12.32 4.20
C LEU A 477 -6.85 -13.15 2.95
N VAL A 478 -7.85 -13.35 2.09
CA VAL A 478 -7.68 -14.03 0.79
C VAL A 478 -6.69 -13.26 -0.09
N LEU A 479 -6.83 -11.94 -0.18
CA LEU A 479 -5.89 -11.09 -0.91
C LEU A 479 -4.46 -11.21 -0.37
N PHE A 480 -4.28 -11.10 0.95
CA PHE A 480 -2.96 -11.22 1.57
C PHE A 480 -2.34 -12.60 1.36
N PHE A 481 -3.14 -13.64 1.38
CA PHE A 481 -2.71 -15.02 1.12
C PHE A 481 -2.16 -15.16 -0.30
N LEU A 482 -2.90 -14.71 -1.30
CA LEU A 482 -2.49 -14.78 -2.70
C LEU A 482 -1.24 -13.91 -2.98
N LEU A 483 -1.21 -12.69 -2.42
CA LEU A 483 -0.04 -11.82 -2.53
C LEU A 483 1.19 -12.40 -1.82
N ALA A 484 1.02 -13.05 -0.67
CA ALA A 484 2.12 -13.71 0.03
C ALA A 484 2.71 -14.88 -0.78
N ILE A 485 1.89 -15.61 -1.53
CA ILE A 485 2.36 -16.64 -2.48
C ILE A 485 3.20 -16.01 -3.57
N LEU A 486 2.69 -14.96 -4.25
CA LEU A 486 3.40 -14.28 -5.35
C LEU A 486 4.72 -13.63 -4.90
N GLU A 487 4.73 -13.08 -3.70
CA GLU A 487 5.93 -12.51 -3.10
C GLU A 487 6.95 -13.61 -2.76
N SER A 488 6.50 -14.65 -2.05
CA SER A 488 7.37 -15.74 -1.60
C SER A 488 7.94 -16.58 -2.75
N CYS A 489 7.20 -16.78 -3.85
CA CYS A 489 7.73 -17.52 -5.01
C CYS A 489 8.75 -16.70 -5.82
N GLY A 490 8.91 -15.40 -5.57
CA GLY A 490 9.85 -14.52 -6.26
C GLY A 490 9.28 -13.85 -7.54
N TYR A 491 7.98 -13.99 -7.82
CA TYR A 491 7.35 -13.38 -9.01
C TYR A 491 7.34 -11.85 -8.93
N MET A 492 7.06 -11.27 -7.75
CA MET A 492 6.98 -9.81 -7.56
C MET A 492 8.30 -9.09 -7.89
N ALA A 493 9.45 -9.74 -7.67
CA ALA A 493 10.75 -9.20 -8.04
C ALA A 493 10.89 -9.00 -9.56
N ARG A 494 10.37 -9.95 -10.37
CA ARG A 494 10.40 -9.87 -11.84
C ARG A 494 9.54 -8.73 -12.36
N ILE A 495 8.36 -8.56 -11.77
CA ILE A 495 7.47 -7.46 -12.14
C ILE A 495 8.10 -6.11 -11.83
N ALA A 496 8.70 -5.96 -10.65
CA ALA A 496 9.41 -4.74 -10.29
C ALA A 496 10.55 -4.43 -11.30
N PHE A 497 11.29 -5.45 -11.74
CA PHE A 497 12.34 -5.33 -12.76
C PHE A 497 11.78 -4.84 -14.11
N ILE A 498 10.68 -5.44 -14.58
CA ILE A 498 10.07 -5.07 -15.86
C ILE A 498 9.55 -3.63 -15.82
N MET A 499 8.88 -3.28 -14.72
CA MET A 499 8.25 -1.98 -14.55
C MET A 499 9.24 -0.85 -14.26
N ASP A 500 10.46 -1.16 -13.82
CA ASP A 500 11.50 -0.17 -13.52
C ASP A 500 11.78 0.75 -14.72
N ARG A 501 11.87 0.18 -15.91
CA ARG A 501 12.10 0.95 -17.15
C ARG A 501 10.99 1.97 -17.45
N ILE A 502 9.75 1.66 -17.05
CA ILE A 502 8.59 2.54 -17.27
C ILE A 502 8.54 3.60 -16.18
N PHE A 503 8.64 3.19 -14.91
CA PHE A 503 8.48 4.06 -13.75
C PHE A 503 9.61 5.08 -13.61
N ARG A 504 10.85 4.72 -13.98
CA ARG A 504 11.97 5.66 -14.01
C ARG A 504 11.72 6.87 -14.90
N LYS A 505 11.01 6.70 -16.03
CA LYS A 505 10.64 7.82 -16.90
C LYS A 505 9.77 8.84 -16.19
N PHE A 506 8.98 8.39 -15.22
CA PHE A 506 8.10 9.23 -14.41
C PHE A 506 8.73 9.66 -13.07
N GLY A 507 10.00 9.32 -12.84
CA GLY A 507 10.71 9.70 -11.62
C GLY A 507 10.45 8.83 -10.40
N LEU A 508 9.78 7.69 -10.57
CA LEU A 508 9.55 6.67 -9.55
C LEU A 508 10.47 5.47 -9.79
N SER A 509 10.85 4.75 -8.74
CA SER A 509 11.59 3.49 -8.91
C SER A 509 10.65 2.37 -9.36
N GLY A 510 11.16 1.34 -10.02
CA GLY A 510 10.36 0.18 -10.41
C GLY A 510 9.71 -0.54 -9.22
N LYS A 511 10.33 -0.47 -8.05
CA LYS A 511 9.77 -1.00 -6.80
C LYS A 511 8.50 -0.27 -6.37
N SER A 512 8.28 0.98 -6.80
CA SER A 512 7.06 1.77 -6.51
C SER A 512 5.80 1.19 -7.17
N PHE A 513 5.98 0.39 -8.22
CA PHE A 513 4.86 -0.25 -8.89
C PHE A 513 4.10 -1.24 -7.98
N ILE A 514 4.83 -2.01 -7.15
CA ILE A 514 4.22 -2.99 -6.24
C ILE A 514 3.26 -2.33 -5.24
N PRO A 515 3.65 -1.29 -4.48
CA PRO A 515 2.74 -0.53 -3.63
C PRO A 515 1.51 0.03 -4.35
N ILE A 516 1.70 0.60 -5.52
CA ILE A 516 0.61 1.19 -6.31
C ILE A 516 -0.37 0.11 -6.74
N LEU A 517 0.13 -1.01 -7.24
CA LEU A 517 -0.70 -2.13 -7.65
C LEU A 517 -1.49 -2.73 -6.48
N VAL A 518 -0.82 -3.06 -5.38
CA VAL A 518 -1.49 -3.58 -4.18
C VAL A 518 -2.52 -2.57 -3.66
N GLY A 519 -2.26 -1.27 -3.86
CA GLY A 519 -3.16 -0.16 -3.54
C GLY A 519 -4.49 -0.18 -4.31
N THR A 520 -4.57 -0.84 -5.48
CA THR A 520 -5.86 -1.00 -6.20
C THR A 520 -6.84 -1.90 -5.45
N GLY A 521 -6.36 -2.88 -4.69
CA GLY A 521 -7.20 -3.66 -3.80
C GLY A 521 -7.50 -2.89 -2.50
N CYS A 522 -6.45 -2.49 -1.78
CA CYS A 522 -6.57 -1.70 -0.55
C CYS A 522 -5.34 -0.81 -0.34
N GLY A 523 -5.57 0.45 0.05
CA GLY A 523 -4.51 1.42 0.30
C GLY A 523 -3.57 1.04 1.44
N ILE A 524 -4.05 0.35 2.48
CA ILE A 524 -3.26 -0.02 3.67
C ILE A 524 -2.11 -0.95 3.30
N PRO A 525 -2.33 -2.14 2.71
CA PRO A 525 -1.25 -3.03 2.29
C PRO A 525 -0.39 -2.40 1.19
N GLY A 526 -0.98 -1.57 0.31
CA GLY A 526 -0.23 -0.80 -0.68
C GLY A 526 0.82 0.10 -0.03
N ILE A 527 0.44 0.89 0.98
CA ILE A 527 1.37 1.73 1.73
C ILE A 527 2.42 0.88 2.46
N MET A 528 2.01 -0.23 3.08
CA MET A 528 2.92 -1.13 3.80
C MET A 528 3.94 -1.79 2.87
N ALA A 529 3.57 -2.10 1.64
CA ALA A 529 4.47 -2.67 0.63
C ALA A 529 5.61 -1.71 0.24
N SER A 530 5.46 -0.40 0.51
CA SER A 530 6.52 0.58 0.26
C SER A 530 7.81 0.34 1.06
N ARG A 531 7.78 -0.51 2.08
CA ARG A 531 8.97 -0.96 2.83
C ARG A 531 10.01 -1.66 1.97
N THR A 532 9.60 -2.23 0.85
CA THR A 532 10.52 -2.86 -0.11
C THR A 532 11.37 -1.84 -0.88
N ILE A 533 11.04 -0.54 -0.77
CA ILE A 533 11.78 0.54 -1.41
C ILE A 533 12.85 1.03 -0.45
N GLU A 534 14.10 0.80 -0.82
CA GLU A 534 15.28 1.13 0.00
C GLU A 534 15.53 2.64 0.07
N ASN A 535 15.37 3.34 -1.06
CA ASN A 535 15.55 4.78 -1.11
C ASN A 535 14.40 5.49 -0.39
N GLU A 536 14.71 6.19 0.72
CA GLU A 536 13.72 6.86 1.56
C GLU A 536 12.93 7.93 0.80
N ARG A 537 13.54 8.62 -0.14
CA ARG A 537 12.91 9.63 -0.99
C ARG A 537 11.87 9.00 -1.91
N ASP A 538 12.25 7.94 -2.65
CA ASP A 538 11.35 7.21 -3.54
C ASP A 538 10.22 6.55 -2.75
N ARG A 539 10.53 6.02 -1.57
CA ARG A 539 9.53 5.46 -0.64
C ARG A 539 8.50 6.50 -0.22
N ARG A 540 8.95 7.70 0.18
CA ARG A 540 8.04 8.80 0.55
C ARG A 540 7.17 9.24 -0.62
N MET A 541 7.74 9.41 -1.81
CA MET A 541 6.98 9.75 -3.01
C MET A 541 5.92 8.68 -3.31
N THR A 542 6.28 7.42 -3.22
CA THR A 542 5.37 6.29 -3.43
C THR A 542 4.23 6.30 -2.42
N ILE A 543 4.52 6.47 -1.12
CA ILE A 543 3.49 6.56 -0.07
C ILE A 543 2.51 7.71 -0.35
N MET A 544 2.99 8.87 -0.80
CA MET A 544 2.17 10.04 -1.10
C MET A 544 1.24 9.83 -2.30
N THR A 545 1.58 8.95 -3.23
CA THR A 545 0.87 8.79 -4.50
C THR A 545 0.09 7.48 -4.62
N THR A 546 0.43 6.44 -3.84
CA THR A 546 -0.18 5.10 -3.93
C THR A 546 -1.70 5.11 -3.77
N THR A 547 -2.25 6.01 -2.94
CA THR A 547 -3.68 6.06 -2.64
C THR A 547 -4.51 6.85 -3.65
N PHE A 548 -3.92 7.39 -4.71
CA PHE A 548 -4.67 8.06 -5.78
C PHE A 548 -5.43 7.07 -6.67
N ILE A 549 -4.97 5.83 -6.75
CA ILE A 549 -5.69 4.81 -7.49
C ILE A 549 -6.95 4.39 -6.73
N PRO A 550 -8.07 4.09 -7.42
CA PRO A 550 -9.25 3.54 -6.77
C PRO A 550 -8.92 2.22 -6.06
N CYS A 551 -9.40 2.05 -4.83
CA CYS A 551 -9.37 0.78 -4.11
C CYS A 551 -10.80 0.23 -3.98
N GLY A 552 -10.97 -1.02 -3.53
CA GLY A 552 -12.28 -1.65 -3.37
C GLY A 552 -13.30 -0.78 -2.64
N ALA A 553 -12.91 -0.17 -1.52
CA ALA A 553 -13.75 0.74 -0.72
C ALA A 553 -14.17 2.05 -1.45
N LYS A 554 -13.51 2.40 -2.55
CA LYS A 554 -13.89 3.56 -3.36
C LYS A 554 -14.85 3.20 -4.50
N THR A 555 -14.97 1.92 -4.83
CA THR A 555 -15.79 1.49 -5.98
C THR A 555 -17.28 1.75 -5.78
N PRO A 556 -17.88 1.48 -4.60
CA PRO A 556 -19.30 1.74 -4.39
C PRO A 556 -19.69 3.20 -4.61
N PHE A 557 -18.97 4.17 -4.04
CA PHE A 557 -19.33 5.58 -4.26
C PHE A 557 -19.09 6.04 -5.71
N ILE A 558 -18.12 5.45 -6.42
CA ILE A 558 -17.93 5.73 -7.86
C ILE A 558 -19.11 5.19 -8.65
N ALA A 559 -19.61 3.99 -8.31
CA ALA A 559 -20.79 3.38 -8.93
C ALA A 559 -22.05 4.20 -8.62
N MET A 560 -22.23 4.62 -7.37
CA MET A 560 -23.36 5.47 -6.95
C MET A 560 -23.39 6.80 -7.74
N ILE A 561 -22.26 7.50 -7.86
CA ILE A 561 -22.21 8.74 -8.68
C ILE A 561 -22.45 8.44 -10.16
N ALA A 562 -21.91 7.33 -10.67
CA ALA A 562 -22.15 6.92 -12.06
C ALA A 562 -23.63 6.60 -12.31
N GLY A 563 -24.31 5.93 -11.38
CA GLY A 563 -25.74 5.64 -11.43
C GLY A 563 -26.60 6.89 -11.31
N ALA A 564 -26.47 7.60 -10.19
CA ALA A 564 -27.32 8.74 -9.86
C ALA A 564 -27.17 9.92 -10.82
N VAL A 565 -25.92 10.29 -11.18
CA VAL A 565 -25.65 11.54 -11.96
C VAL A 565 -25.46 11.26 -13.45
N PHE A 566 -25.00 10.05 -13.82
CA PHE A 566 -24.64 9.73 -15.22
C PHE A 566 -25.48 8.60 -15.83
N GLY A 567 -26.57 8.19 -15.16
CA GLY A 567 -27.49 7.17 -15.67
C GLY A 567 -26.80 5.81 -15.90
N GLY A 568 -25.90 5.39 -15.00
CA GLY A 568 -25.23 4.09 -15.10
C GLY A 568 -24.10 4.00 -16.13
N ALA A 569 -23.61 5.12 -16.64
CA ALA A 569 -22.60 5.14 -17.71
C ALA A 569 -21.25 4.54 -17.28
N ALA A 570 -20.93 3.35 -17.79
CA ALA A 570 -19.71 2.59 -17.47
C ALA A 570 -18.38 3.34 -17.71
N TRP A 571 -18.36 4.33 -18.59
CA TRP A 571 -17.16 5.16 -18.85
C TRP A 571 -16.74 5.96 -17.62
N VAL A 572 -17.67 6.32 -16.72
CA VAL A 572 -17.38 7.11 -15.51
C VAL A 572 -16.46 6.33 -14.59
N ALA A 573 -16.82 5.08 -14.25
CA ALA A 573 -16.01 4.20 -13.44
C ALA A 573 -14.63 3.95 -14.06
N THR A 574 -14.61 3.68 -15.38
CA THR A 574 -13.34 3.49 -16.11
C THR A 574 -12.47 4.75 -16.06
N SER A 575 -13.08 5.94 -16.23
CA SER A 575 -12.35 7.23 -16.20
C SER A 575 -11.73 7.52 -14.82
N ALA A 576 -12.35 7.06 -13.73
CA ALA A 576 -11.80 7.21 -12.38
C ALA A 576 -10.45 6.49 -12.22
N TYR A 577 -10.29 5.28 -12.78
CA TYR A 577 -9.01 4.57 -12.79
C TYR A 577 -7.95 5.33 -13.61
N PHE A 578 -8.32 5.82 -14.80
CA PHE A 578 -7.39 6.62 -15.62
C PHE A 578 -7.02 7.94 -14.94
N LEU A 579 -7.95 8.59 -14.26
CA LEU A 579 -7.68 9.79 -13.46
C LEU A 579 -6.68 9.51 -12.33
N GLY A 580 -6.86 8.39 -11.59
CA GLY A 580 -5.93 7.96 -10.55
C GLY A 580 -4.53 7.69 -11.10
N MET A 581 -4.42 6.98 -12.23
CA MET A 581 -3.12 6.72 -12.89
C MET A 581 -2.46 8.02 -13.37
N ALA A 582 -3.22 8.91 -14.00
CA ALA A 582 -2.71 10.20 -14.43
C ALA A 582 -2.23 11.05 -13.24
N ALA A 583 -2.96 11.03 -12.13
CA ALA A 583 -2.59 11.71 -10.90
C ALA A 583 -1.26 11.19 -10.34
N ILE A 584 -1.02 9.86 -10.33
CA ILE A 584 0.23 9.24 -9.90
C ILE A 584 1.39 9.69 -10.79
N ILE A 585 1.22 9.62 -12.11
CA ILE A 585 2.25 9.99 -13.09
C ILE A 585 2.60 11.48 -12.97
N CYS A 586 1.59 12.36 -13.00
CA CYS A 586 1.80 13.79 -12.87
C CYS A 586 2.46 14.16 -11.53
N SER A 587 2.01 13.56 -10.42
CA SER A 587 2.60 13.78 -9.11
C SER A 587 4.04 13.28 -9.05
N GLY A 588 4.36 12.11 -9.61
CA GLY A 588 5.72 11.59 -9.70
C GLY A 588 6.66 12.55 -10.41
N ILE A 589 6.25 13.05 -11.59
CA ILE A 589 7.02 14.01 -12.38
C ILE A 589 7.19 15.36 -11.63
N ILE A 590 6.13 15.89 -11.04
CA ILE A 590 6.16 17.17 -10.33
C ILE A 590 7.02 17.07 -9.07
N LEU A 591 6.81 16.05 -8.25
CA LEU A 591 7.55 15.85 -7.00
C LEU A 591 9.04 15.66 -7.27
N LYS A 592 9.44 14.86 -8.27
CA LYS A 592 10.85 14.69 -8.67
C LYS A 592 11.55 16.02 -8.96
N LYS A 593 10.83 16.99 -9.52
CA LYS A 593 11.37 18.31 -9.87
C LYS A 593 11.43 19.29 -8.70
N THR A 594 10.95 18.91 -7.50
CA THR A 594 11.07 19.75 -6.31
C THR A 594 12.43 19.52 -5.63
N LYS A 595 12.97 20.56 -4.96
CA LYS A 595 14.25 20.46 -4.22
C LYS A 595 14.29 19.33 -3.17
N ILE A 596 13.13 18.94 -2.65
CA ILE A 596 12.99 17.95 -1.58
C ILE A 596 13.16 16.52 -2.11
N PHE A 597 12.67 16.27 -3.33
CA PHE A 597 12.65 14.95 -3.98
C PHE A 597 13.57 14.89 -5.22
N ALA A 598 14.35 15.94 -5.49
CA ALA A 598 15.28 15.97 -6.61
C ALA A 598 16.39 14.92 -6.43
N GLY A 599 16.81 14.29 -7.53
CA GLY A 599 17.84 13.25 -7.59
C GLY A 599 17.42 12.08 -8.48
N ASP A 600 18.38 11.29 -8.96
CA ASP A 600 18.07 10.14 -9.78
C ASP A 600 17.45 9.02 -8.94
N PRO A 601 16.45 8.29 -9.46
CA PRO A 601 15.93 7.11 -8.80
C PRO A 601 17.06 6.09 -8.66
N ALA A 602 17.14 5.44 -7.50
CA ALA A 602 18.15 4.43 -7.23
C ALA A 602 18.16 3.38 -8.35
N PRO A 603 19.34 2.99 -8.88
CA PRO A 603 19.40 1.96 -9.89
C PRO A 603 18.78 0.67 -9.34
N PHE A 604 17.97 0.02 -10.17
CA PHE A 604 17.35 -1.24 -9.81
C PHE A 604 18.39 -2.36 -9.90
N VAL A 605 19.18 -2.51 -8.86
CA VAL A 605 20.14 -3.59 -8.71
C VAL A 605 19.53 -4.64 -7.79
N MET A 606 18.65 -5.49 -8.31
CA MET A 606 18.07 -6.58 -7.56
C MET A 606 18.34 -7.90 -8.28
N GLU A 607 18.91 -8.86 -7.55
CA GLU A 607 18.94 -10.24 -8.02
C GLU A 607 17.50 -10.74 -8.15
N LEU A 608 17.23 -11.38 -9.29
CA LEU A 608 16.02 -12.16 -9.43
C LEU A 608 16.22 -13.45 -8.63
N PRO A 609 15.60 -13.61 -7.43
CA PRO A 609 15.77 -14.83 -6.64
C PRO A 609 15.27 -16.03 -7.46
N ALA A 610 15.90 -17.19 -7.34
CA ALA A 610 15.40 -18.38 -8.01
C ALA A 610 13.95 -18.67 -7.60
N TYR A 611 13.11 -19.14 -8.52
CA TYR A 611 11.75 -19.54 -8.17
C TYR A 611 11.80 -20.71 -7.18
N HIS A 612 11.02 -20.60 -6.15
CA HIS A 612 10.83 -21.68 -5.19
C HIS A 612 9.35 -21.77 -4.78
N ILE A 613 8.91 -22.97 -4.49
CA ILE A 613 7.58 -23.20 -3.96
C ILE A 613 7.56 -22.71 -2.51
N PRO A 614 6.70 -21.76 -2.18
CA PRO A 614 6.64 -21.23 -0.82
C PRO A 614 6.15 -22.30 0.17
N THR A 615 6.74 -22.32 1.37
CA THR A 615 6.26 -23.22 2.40
C THR A 615 4.91 -22.76 2.94
N PRO A 616 3.89 -23.64 3.07
CA PRO A 616 2.55 -23.23 3.53
C PRO A 616 2.56 -22.50 4.86
N GLY A 617 3.39 -22.94 5.80
CA GLY A 617 3.53 -22.26 7.10
C GLY A 617 4.07 -20.84 7.04
N ALA A 618 4.96 -20.52 6.08
CA ALA A 618 5.47 -19.15 5.91
C ALA A 618 4.40 -18.25 5.31
N VAL A 619 3.64 -18.76 4.33
CA VAL A 619 2.53 -18.01 3.69
C VAL A 619 1.45 -17.72 4.71
N LEU A 620 0.96 -18.73 5.45
CA LEU A 620 -0.06 -18.57 6.47
C LEU A 620 0.37 -17.59 7.57
N ARG A 621 1.62 -17.67 8.02
CA ARG A 621 2.14 -16.73 9.03
C ARG A 621 2.16 -15.30 8.49
N ALA A 622 2.67 -15.09 7.27
CA ALA A 622 2.71 -13.77 6.65
C ALA A 622 1.30 -13.19 6.45
N THR A 623 0.35 -14.01 6.03
CA THR A 623 -1.07 -13.64 5.90
C THR A 623 -1.66 -13.23 7.25
N TRP A 624 -1.46 -14.06 8.29
CA TRP A 624 -1.99 -13.78 9.62
C TRP A 624 -1.37 -12.54 10.26
N GLU A 625 -0.06 -12.34 10.15
CA GLU A 625 0.61 -11.15 10.68
C GLU A 625 0.10 -9.85 10.02
N ARG A 626 -0.15 -9.89 8.71
CA ARG A 626 -0.74 -8.76 7.97
C ARG A 626 -2.21 -8.55 8.37
N GLY A 627 -3.01 -9.61 8.39
CA GLY A 627 -4.41 -9.58 8.79
C GLY A 627 -4.60 -9.10 10.23
N TRP A 628 -3.85 -9.66 11.19
CA TRP A 628 -3.92 -9.23 12.59
C TRP A 628 -3.49 -7.78 12.78
N SER A 629 -2.46 -7.34 12.06
CA SER A 629 -2.04 -5.94 12.07
C SER A 629 -3.13 -5.00 11.52
N PHE A 630 -3.91 -5.44 10.54
CA PHE A 630 -5.07 -4.74 10.01
C PHE A 630 -6.18 -4.67 11.06
N ILE A 631 -6.66 -5.81 11.57
CA ILE A 631 -7.74 -5.91 12.57
C ILE A 631 -7.45 -5.03 13.79
N LYS A 632 -6.24 -5.14 14.36
CA LYS A 632 -5.89 -4.36 15.56
C LYS A 632 -5.91 -2.86 15.34
N LYS A 633 -5.52 -2.38 14.16
CA LYS A 633 -5.47 -0.94 13.87
C LYS A 633 -6.81 -0.39 13.41
N ALA A 634 -7.46 -1.13 12.52
CA ALA A 634 -8.78 -0.76 12.04
C ALA A 634 -9.77 -0.75 13.21
N GLY A 635 -9.81 -1.82 14.01
CA GLY A 635 -10.71 -1.93 15.16
C GLY A 635 -10.55 -0.84 16.23
N THR A 636 -9.37 -0.21 16.37
CA THR A 636 -9.21 0.88 17.35
C THR A 636 -9.53 2.25 16.79
N ILE A 637 -8.97 2.59 15.65
CA ILE A 637 -9.08 3.94 15.07
C ILE A 637 -10.47 4.14 14.46
N ILE A 638 -10.99 3.14 13.75
CA ILE A 638 -12.27 3.24 13.07
C ILE A 638 -13.39 3.26 14.11
N THR A 639 -13.37 2.35 15.09
CA THR A 639 -14.39 2.35 16.16
C THR A 639 -14.47 3.70 16.90
N LEU A 640 -13.31 4.29 17.25
CA LEU A 640 -13.33 5.61 17.90
C LEU A 640 -13.89 6.69 16.96
N SER A 641 -13.63 6.58 15.67
CA SER A 641 -14.11 7.54 14.68
C SER A 641 -15.60 7.37 14.39
N THR A 642 -16.12 6.14 14.32
CA THR A 642 -17.54 5.87 14.11
C THR A 642 -18.35 6.32 15.32
N ILE A 643 -17.89 6.08 16.55
CA ILE A 643 -18.52 6.65 17.76
C ILE A 643 -18.59 8.17 17.70
N ALA A 644 -17.50 8.83 17.27
CA ALA A 644 -17.48 10.27 17.17
C ALA A 644 -18.43 10.79 16.09
N VAL A 645 -18.47 10.12 14.93
CA VAL A 645 -19.38 10.48 13.83
C VAL A 645 -20.83 10.23 14.25
N TRP A 646 -21.14 9.06 14.82
CA TRP A 646 -22.45 8.74 15.35
C TRP A 646 -22.93 9.82 16.31
N PHE A 647 -22.11 10.19 17.31
CA PHE A 647 -22.48 11.25 18.25
C PHE A 647 -22.75 12.60 17.55
N LEU A 648 -21.92 12.96 16.57
CA LEU A 648 -22.07 14.20 15.82
C LEU A 648 -23.32 14.19 14.91
N SER A 649 -23.76 13.01 14.44
CA SER A 649 -24.91 12.84 13.56
C SER A 649 -26.23 12.85 14.36
N TYR A 650 -26.28 12.10 15.45
CA TYR A 650 -27.53 11.90 16.20
C TYR A 650 -27.75 12.87 17.36
N PHE A 651 -26.81 13.81 17.61
CA PHE A 651 -27.03 14.85 18.62
C PHE A 651 -27.02 16.24 17.99
N GLY A 652 -27.97 17.06 18.44
CA GLY A 652 -28.13 18.44 17.94
C GLY A 652 -29.00 19.29 18.82
N TRP A 653 -29.44 20.42 18.30
CA TRP A 653 -30.28 21.37 18.99
C TRP A 653 -31.60 21.53 18.24
N VAL A 654 -32.69 21.07 18.85
CA VAL A 654 -34.08 21.28 18.40
C VAL A 654 -34.73 22.19 19.40
N ASP A 655 -35.37 23.27 18.97
CA ASP A 655 -36.08 24.28 19.79
C ASP A 655 -35.23 24.85 20.95
N GLY A 656 -33.90 24.89 20.79
CA GLY A 656 -32.98 25.41 21.78
C GLY A 656 -32.58 24.44 22.88
N ALA A 657 -33.13 23.22 22.88
CA ALA A 657 -32.69 22.11 23.73
C ALA A 657 -31.71 21.21 23.02
N PHE A 658 -30.68 20.73 23.72
CA PHE A 658 -29.77 19.72 23.23
C PHE A 658 -30.34 18.35 23.46
N THR A 659 -30.66 17.62 22.38
CA THR A 659 -31.32 16.33 22.43
C THR A 659 -30.76 15.35 21.39
N MET A 660 -31.08 14.08 21.54
CA MET A 660 -30.92 13.09 20.49
C MET A 660 -31.98 13.37 19.41
N LEU A 661 -31.56 13.28 18.17
CA LEU A 661 -32.36 13.62 16.98
C LEU A 661 -32.97 12.35 16.39
N ALA A 662 -34.21 12.44 15.93
CA ALA A 662 -34.83 11.47 15.07
C ALA A 662 -34.25 11.60 13.63
N GLU A 663 -34.47 10.60 12.79
CA GLU A 663 -33.88 10.58 11.42
C GLU A 663 -34.34 11.74 10.56
N ASP A 664 -35.56 12.20 10.73
CA ASP A 664 -36.14 13.38 10.07
C ASP A 664 -35.51 14.72 10.50
N GLN A 665 -34.76 14.75 11.61
CA GLN A 665 -34.16 15.95 12.20
C GLN A 665 -32.66 16.08 12.03
N LEU A 666 -32.05 15.24 11.22
CA LEU A 666 -30.57 15.20 11.00
C LEU A 666 -29.96 16.53 10.51
N ASP A 667 -30.75 17.39 9.87
CA ASP A 667 -30.40 18.77 9.51
C ASP A 667 -30.00 19.65 10.72
N SER A 668 -30.55 19.33 11.89
CA SER A 668 -30.27 20.03 13.15
C SER A 668 -29.05 19.47 13.89
N SER A 669 -28.40 18.44 13.37
CA SER A 669 -27.25 17.75 13.97
C SER A 669 -26.02 18.65 14.10
N ILE A 670 -25.14 18.27 15.03
CA ILE A 670 -23.82 18.91 15.14
C ILE A 670 -23.04 18.74 13.82
N LEU A 671 -23.15 17.56 13.21
CA LEU A 671 -22.47 17.25 11.95
C LEU A 671 -22.97 18.13 10.80
N ALA A 672 -24.29 18.34 10.69
CA ALA A 672 -24.87 19.25 9.71
C ALA A 672 -24.40 20.70 9.90
N ARG A 673 -24.36 21.19 11.14
CA ARG A 673 -23.83 22.54 11.46
C ARG A 673 -22.35 22.68 11.10
N VAL A 674 -21.54 21.66 11.37
CA VAL A 674 -20.13 21.62 10.93
C VAL A 674 -20.07 21.59 9.41
N GLY A 675 -20.90 20.78 8.75
CA GLY A 675 -21.03 20.75 7.30
C GLY A 675 -21.32 22.13 6.70
N HIS A 676 -22.34 22.81 7.20
CA HIS A 676 -22.68 24.19 6.78
C HIS A 676 -21.51 25.16 6.98
N ALA A 677 -20.81 25.07 8.13
CA ALA A 677 -19.70 25.96 8.46
C ALA A 677 -18.51 25.83 7.50
N ILE A 678 -18.30 24.64 6.90
CA ILE A 678 -17.16 24.37 6.00
C ILE A 678 -17.57 24.23 4.53
N ALA A 679 -18.87 24.14 4.21
CA ALA A 679 -19.39 23.95 2.85
C ALA A 679 -18.89 25.01 1.85
N TRP A 680 -18.66 26.26 2.32
CA TRP A 680 -18.15 27.34 1.49
C TRP A 680 -16.78 27.02 0.84
N ILE A 681 -15.99 26.13 1.44
CA ILE A 681 -14.69 25.69 0.89
C ILE A 681 -14.92 24.89 -0.41
N PHE A 682 -16.03 24.17 -0.53
CA PHE A 682 -16.35 23.32 -1.66
C PHE A 682 -17.21 24.00 -2.74
N VAL A 683 -17.70 25.22 -2.48
CA VAL A 683 -18.44 26.02 -3.49
C VAL A 683 -17.66 26.16 -4.81
N PRO A 684 -16.33 26.46 -4.83
CA PRO A 684 -15.59 26.54 -6.09
C PRO A 684 -15.50 25.22 -6.85
N LEU A 685 -15.69 24.08 -6.15
CA LEU A 685 -15.66 22.73 -6.71
C LEU A 685 -17.03 22.30 -7.26
N GLY A 686 -18.09 23.08 -7.01
CA GLY A 686 -19.44 22.83 -7.53
C GLY A 686 -20.35 22.01 -6.63
N PHE A 687 -19.88 21.55 -5.47
CA PHE A 687 -20.64 20.79 -4.47
C PHE A 687 -20.57 21.42 -3.07
N GLY A 688 -20.86 22.72 -3.01
CA GLY A 688 -20.87 23.50 -1.77
C GLY A 688 -22.13 23.33 -0.92
N ASN A 689 -22.92 22.26 -1.06
CA ASN A 689 -23.97 21.88 -0.18
C ASN A 689 -23.44 21.15 1.06
N TRP A 690 -24.18 21.22 2.17
CA TRP A 690 -23.70 20.64 3.42
C TRP A 690 -23.67 19.10 3.37
N GLN A 691 -24.62 18.46 2.66
CA GLN A 691 -24.72 17.02 2.52
C GLN A 691 -23.46 16.44 1.85
N ALA A 692 -23.09 16.90 0.67
CA ALA A 692 -21.88 16.49 -0.03
C ALA A 692 -20.60 16.79 0.79
N THR A 693 -20.62 17.91 1.55
CA THR A 693 -19.51 18.27 2.42
C THR A 693 -19.36 17.25 3.56
N VAL A 694 -20.47 16.90 4.23
CA VAL A 694 -20.50 15.90 5.30
C VAL A 694 -20.06 14.54 4.75
N ALA A 695 -20.60 14.09 3.62
CA ALA A 695 -20.21 12.84 2.99
C ALA A 695 -18.69 12.79 2.65
N SER A 696 -18.11 13.93 2.22
CA SER A 696 -16.66 14.00 2.00
C SER A 696 -15.86 13.88 3.31
N VAL A 697 -16.36 14.39 4.42
CA VAL A 697 -15.72 14.33 5.73
C VAL A 697 -15.86 12.93 6.34
N THR A 698 -17.06 12.34 6.31
CA THR A 698 -17.29 10.96 6.78
C THR A 698 -16.50 9.95 5.97
N GLY A 699 -16.34 10.18 4.67
CA GLY A 699 -15.46 9.40 3.78
C GLY A 699 -13.96 9.44 4.13
N LEU A 700 -13.52 10.29 5.06
CA LEU A 700 -12.17 10.19 5.64
C LEU A 700 -12.08 9.11 6.72
N VAL A 701 -13.16 8.78 7.37
CA VAL A 701 -13.22 7.66 8.33
C VAL A 701 -13.08 6.35 7.58
N ALA A 702 -14.02 6.09 6.68
CA ALA A 702 -14.01 4.97 5.75
C ALA A 702 -14.64 5.42 4.43
N LYS A 703 -14.12 4.97 3.29
CA LYS A 703 -14.58 5.48 1.98
C LYS A 703 -15.96 4.95 1.60
N GLU A 704 -16.30 3.79 2.05
CA GLU A 704 -17.63 3.20 1.95
C GLU A 704 -18.71 4.03 2.66
N ASN A 705 -18.38 4.69 3.76
CA ASN A 705 -19.31 5.55 4.49
C ASN A 705 -19.83 6.75 3.67
N ILE A 706 -19.21 7.04 2.51
CA ILE A 706 -19.73 8.07 1.59
C ILE A 706 -21.12 7.63 1.08
N VAL A 707 -21.25 6.36 0.70
CA VAL A 707 -22.52 5.81 0.17
C VAL A 707 -23.60 5.86 1.24
N GLY A 708 -23.35 5.26 2.42
CA GLY A 708 -24.30 5.29 3.50
C GLY A 708 -24.68 6.72 3.95
N THR A 709 -23.70 7.64 4.04
CA THR A 709 -24.00 9.05 4.39
C THR A 709 -24.85 9.72 3.32
N LEU A 710 -24.57 9.49 2.03
CA LEU A 710 -25.37 10.05 0.94
C LEU A 710 -26.76 9.41 0.92
N GLY A 711 -26.86 8.09 1.17
CA GLY A 711 -28.13 7.39 1.29
C GLY A 711 -29.05 8.03 2.34
N ILE A 712 -28.55 8.18 3.56
CA ILE A 712 -29.29 8.81 4.67
C ILE A 712 -29.65 10.27 4.37
N LEU A 713 -28.70 11.07 3.84
CA LEU A 713 -28.89 12.52 3.65
C LEU A 713 -29.72 12.90 2.41
N TYR A 714 -29.90 11.99 1.45
CA TYR A 714 -30.68 12.18 0.25
C TYR A 714 -31.89 11.23 0.14
N GLY A 715 -32.05 10.28 1.07
CA GLY A 715 -33.16 9.31 1.11
C GLY A 715 -34.40 9.77 1.86
N GLY A 716 -34.33 10.88 2.59
CA GLY A 716 -35.46 11.38 3.41
C GLY A 716 -36.52 12.20 2.67
N GLY A 717 -36.75 12.00 1.37
CA GLY A 717 -37.70 12.76 0.53
C GLY A 717 -38.65 11.86 -0.26
N ASP A 718 -39.59 12.47 -1.00
CA ASP A 718 -40.59 11.74 -1.83
C ASP A 718 -40.00 11.02 -3.06
N GLY A 719 -38.70 10.90 -3.19
CA GLY A 719 -38.03 10.27 -4.32
C GLY A 719 -36.85 9.38 -3.89
N THR A 720 -36.43 8.48 -4.78
CA THR A 720 -35.26 7.62 -4.52
C THR A 720 -33.99 8.45 -4.31
N VAL A 721 -33.03 7.91 -3.57
CA VAL A 721 -31.71 8.53 -3.32
C VAL A 721 -31.08 9.04 -4.61
N TYR A 722 -31.15 8.25 -5.68
CA TYR A 722 -30.58 8.60 -6.98
C TYR A 722 -31.27 9.78 -7.63
N GLN A 723 -32.59 9.90 -7.53
CA GLN A 723 -33.35 11.05 -8.07
C GLN A 723 -33.01 12.33 -7.33
N THR A 724 -32.98 12.30 -6.01
CA THR A 724 -32.65 13.44 -5.15
C THR A 724 -31.20 13.90 -5.38
N MET A 725 -30.27 12.96 -5.55
CA MET A 725 -28.88 13.24 -5.92
C MET A 725 -28.77 13.85 -7.33
N ALA A 726 -29.49 13.31 -8.31
CA ALA A 726 -29.52 13.84 -9.69
C ALA A 726 -30.03 15.29 -9.73
N ALA A 727 -30.99 15.65 -8.87
CA ALA A 727 -31.47 17.03 -8.73
C ALA A 727 -30.42 17.95 -8.06
N SER A 728 -29.60 17.42 -7.17
CA SER A 728 -28.61 18.19 -6.39
C SER A 728 -27.26 18.35 -7.10
N PHE A 729 -26.87 17.42 -7.98
CA PHE A 729 -25.61 17.43 -8.70
C PHE A 729 -25.81 17.65 -10.19
N THR A 730 -25.01 18.54 -10.76
CA THR A 730 -24.85 18.60 -12.22
C THR A 730 -23.82 17.54 -12.68
N LEU A 731 -23.82 17.14 -13.96
CA LEU A 731 -22.82 16.22 -14.52
C LEU A 731 -21.37 16.66 -14.18
N VAL A 732 -21.11 17.96 -14.24
CA VAL A 732 -19.77 18.50 -13.96
C VAL A 732 -19.46 18.49 -12.47
N SER A 733 -20.40 18.87 -11.60
CA SER A 733 -20.18 18.88 -10.15
C SER A 733 -20.12 17.48 -9.56
N GLY A 734 -20.92 16.53 -10.07
CA GLY A 734 -20.86 15.12 -9.68
C GLY A 734 -19.51 14.50 -10.04
N TYR A 735 -18.99 14.76 -11.24
CA TYR A 735 -17.65 14.29 -11.61
C TYR A 735 -16.55 14.96 -10.78
N ALA A 736 -16.67 16.25 -10.45
CA ALA A 736 -15.74 16.95 -9.57
C ALA A 736 -15.76 16.40 -8.14
N PHE A 737 -16.95 16.07 -7.59
CA PHE A 737 -17.12 15.41 -6.30
C PHE A 737 -16.46 14.03 -6.28
N MET A 738 -16.69 13.21 -7.31
CA MET A 738 -16.04 11.93 -7.48
C MET A 738 -14.51 12.07 -7.53
N ALA A 739 -13.99 12.99 -8.34
CA ALA A 739 -12.55 13.21 -8.48
C ALA A 739 -11.91 13.69 -7.17
N PHE A 740 -12.58 14.55 -6.39
CA PHE A 740 -12.11 15.00 -5.09
C PHE A 740 -12.00 13.83 -4.11
N ASN A 741 -13.07 13.05 -3.94
CA ASN A 741 -13.12 11.93 -3.01
C ASN A 741 -12.20 10.78 -3.41
N LEU A 742 -11.94 10.62 -4.72
CA LEU A 742 -10.96 9.69 -5.25
C LEU A 742 -9.53 10.04 -4.84
N LEU A 743 -9.14 11.32 -5.01
CA LEU A 743 -7.76 11.77 -4.89
C LEU A 743 -7.40 12.37 -3.53
N CYS A 744 -8.38 12.75 -2.69
CA CYS A 744 -8.13 13.30 -1.36
C CYS A 744 -7.46 12.28 -0.41
N ALA A 745 -7.18 12.70 0.80
CA ALA A 745 -6.63 11.82 1.83
C ALA A 745 -7.42 10.51 1.93
N PRO A 746 -6.74 9.35 2.07
CA PRO A 746 -7.41 8.06 2.21
C PRO A 746 -8.09 7.92 3.57
N CYS A 747 -8.78 6.80 3.79
CA CYS A 747 -9.42 6.49 5.08
C CYS A 747 -8.42 6.55 6.26
N PHE A 748 -8.93 6.76 7.48
CA PHE A 748 -8.11 6.89 8.68
C PHE A 748 -7.18 5.71 8.91
N ALA A 749 -7.60 4.49 8.58
CA ALA A 749 -6.76 3.30 8.66
C ALA A 749 -5.53 3.39 7.73
N ALA A 750 -5.72 3.87 6.51
CA ALA A 750 -4.62 4.11 5.57
C ALA A 750 -3.76 5.31 6.00
N MET A 751 -4.35 6.39 6.56
CA MET A 751 -3.59 7.49 7.17
C MET A 751 -2.73 6.99 8.34
N GLY A 752 -3.23 6.07 9.15
CA GLY A 752 -2.46 5.38 10.19
C GLY A 752 -1.27 4.59 9.63
N ALA A 753 -1.43 3.95 8.47
CA ALA A 753 -0.33 3.30 7.76
C ALA A 753 0.68 4.32 7.22
N ILE A 754 0.24 5.43 6.62
CA ILE A 754 1.10 6.55 6.18
C ILE A 754 1.92 7.08 7.36
N LYS A 755 1.29 7.36 8.50
CA LYS A 755 1.97 7.85 9.71
C LYS A 755 3.07 6.91 10.17
N ARG A 756 2.83 5.60 10.13
CA ARG A 756 3.80 4.59 10.54
C ARG A 756 4.95 4.46 9.54
N GLU A 757 4.65 4.37 8.23
CA GLU A 757 5.68 4.17 7.21
C GLU A 757 6.52 5.43 6.97
N MET A 758 5.95 6.63 7.17
CA MET A 758 6.70 7.89 7.16
C MET A 758 7.59 8.07 8.38
N ASN A 759 7.27 7.42 9.51
CA ASN A 759 7.98 7.50 10.80
C ASN A 759 8.38 8.93 11.21
N ASN A 760 7.62 9.93 10.79
CA ASN A 760 7.86 11.34 11.05
C ASN A 760 6.57 12.14 10.91
N ALA A 761 6.15 12.82 11.99
CA ALA A 761 4.91 13.60 12.01
C ALA A 761 4.88 14.73 10.95
N LYS A 762 6.02 15.37 10.69
CA LYS A 762 6.10 16.41 9.65
C LYS A 762 5.80 15.86 8.27
N TRP A 763 6.38 14.71 7.91
CA TRP A 763 6.16 14.06 6.63
C TRP A 763 4.75 13.50 6.49
N PHE A 764 4.16 13.04 7.59
CA PHE A 764 2.75 12.62 7.62
C PHE A 764 1.84 13.79 7.20
N TRP A 765 1.96 14.95 7.85
CA TRP A 765 1.12 16.11 7.53
C TRP A 765 1.40 16.67 6.14
N ILE A 766 2.63 16.61 5.66
CA ILE A 766 2.98 16.98 4.28
C ILE A 766 2.27 16.05 3.29
N ALA A 767 2.26 14.73 3.55
CA ALA A 767 1.59 13.76 2.67
C ALA A 767 0.08 14.01 2.61
N ILE A 768 -0.58 14.15 3.75
CA ILE A 768 -2.03 14.41 3.82
C ILE A 768 -2.38 15.76 3.18
N GLY A 769 -1.63 16.81 3.51
CA GLY A 769 -1.82 18.14 2.92
C GLY A 769 -1.61 18.15 1.40
N TYR A 770 -0.64 17.38 0.91
CA TYR A 770 -0.41 17.22 -0.52
C TYR A 770 -1.58 16.52 -1.22
N GLN A 771 -2.07 15.42 -0.66
CA GLN A 771 -3.18 14.65 -1.22
C GLN A 771 -4.46 15.48 -1.27
N CYS A 772 -4.84 16.12 -0.15
CA CYS A 772 -6.02 16.99 -0.12
C CYS A 772 -5.89 18.20 -1.05
N GLY A 773 -4.72 18.86 -1.06
CA GLY A 773 -4.47 20.01 -1.91
C GLY A 773 -4.47 19.64 -3.40
N PHE A 774 -3.87 18.53 -3.78
CA PHE A 774 -3.88 18.03 -5.14
C PHE A 774 -5.30 17.68 -5.60
N ALA A 775 -6.06 16.96 -4.78
CA ALA A 775 -7.46 16.61 -5.04
C ALA A 775 -8.32 17.87 -5.25
N TYR A 776 -8.14 18.86 -4.36
CA TYR A 776 -8.86 20.12 -4.45
C TYR A 776 -8.58 20.86 -5.77
N LEU A 777 -7.31 20.96 -6.18
CA LEU A 777 -6.92 21.62 -7.42
C LEU A 777 -7.45 20.88 -8.66
N VAL A 778 -7.44 19.54 -8.65
CA VAL A 778 -7.97 18.76 -9.76
C VAL A 778 -9.48 18.92 -9.86
N ALA A 779 -10.21 18.80 -8.76
CA ALA A 779 -11.66 18.98 -8.72
C ALA A 779 -12.09 20.41 -9.12
N LEU A 780 -11.34 21.43 -8.67
CA LEU A 780 -11.54 22.82 -9.09
C LEU A 780 -11.41 22.98 -10.62
N VAL A 781 -10.36 22.41 -11.20
CA VAL A 781 -10.15 22.46 -12.65
C VAL A 781 -11.30 21.77 -13.39
N ILE A 782 -11.70 20.57 -12.92
CA ILE A 782 -12.80 19.81 -13.54
C ILE A 782 -14.08 20.64 -13.50
N ASN A 783 -14.46 21.16 -12.34
CA ASN A 783 -15.70 21.92 -12.20
C ASN A 783 -15.68 23.22 -13.00
N GLN A 784 -14.64 24.02 -12.87
CA GLN A 784 -14.60 25.36 -13.48
C GLN A 784 -14.44 25.30 -15.01
N ILE A 785 -13.60 24.39 -15.50
CA ILE A 785 -13.42 24.23 -16.95
C ILE A 785 -14.61 23.46 -17.55
N GLY A 786 -15.15 22.46 -16.83
CA GLY A 786 -16.35 21.75 -17.25
C GLY A 786 -17.53 22.70 -17.42
N ASN A 787 -17.78 23.60 -16.46
CA ASN A 787 -18.85 24.61 -16.54
C ASN A 787 -18.57 25.67 -17.59
N LEU A 788 -17.30 26.03 -17.84
CA LEU A 788 -16.95 26.93 -18.93
C LEU A 788 -17.30 26.33 -20.30
N VAL A 789 -17.07 25.03 -20.48
CA VAL A 789 -17.35 24.32 -21.76
C VAL A 789 -18.82 23.97 -21.90
N ALA A 790 -19.47 23.47 -20.85
CA ALA A 790 -20.85 23.01 -20.92
C ALA A 790 -21.87 24.15 -20.81
N ASN A 791 -21.64 25.11 -19.91
CA ASN A 791 -22.60 26.13 -19.54
C ASN A 791 -22.16 27.54 -19.90
N HIS A 792 -20.99 27.72 -20.54
CA HIS A 792 -20.39 29.01 -20.91
C HIS A 792 -20.26 30.00 -19.72
N THR A 793 -20.20 29.48 -18.48
CA THR A 793 -20.08 30.30 -17.28
C THR A 793 -18.63 30.69 -17.03
N PHE A 794 -18.37 31.99 -16.86
CA PHE A 794 -17.04 32.51 -16.57
C PHE A 794 -17.05 33.31 -15.27
N GLY A 795 -16.22 32.93 -14.32
CA GLY A 795 -16.13 33.55 -13.00
C GLY A 795 -14.69 33.68 -12.48
N ILE A 796 -14.56 34.27 -11.30
CA ILE A 796 -13.23 34.43 -10.65
C ILE A 796 -12.53 33.07 -10.47
N PHE A 797 -13.24 32.05 -10.07
CA PHE A 797 -12.67 30.71 -9.89
C PHE A 797 -12.27 30.05 -11.21
N THR A 798 -12.89 30.40 -12.33
CA THR A 798 -12.46 29.93 -13.65
C THR A 798 -11.07 30.48 -14.00
N VAL A 799 -10.79 31.77 -13.66
CA VAL A 799 -9.45 32.33 -13.81
C VAL A 799 -8.44 31.61 -12.96
N VAL A 800 -8.79 31.29 -11.69
CA VAL A 800 -7.93 30.50 -10.81
C VAL A 800 -7.66 29.11 -11.39
N ALA A 801 -8.68 28.42 -11.93
CA ALA A 801 -8.52 27.12 -12.58
C ALA A 801 -7.56 27.17 -13.77
N ILE A 802 -7.66 28.21 -14.60
CA ILE A 802 -6.74 28.42 -15.73
C ILE A 802 -5.31 28.65 -15.23
N LEU A 803 -5.12 29.44 -14.18
CA LEU A 803 -3.81 29.64 -13.56
C LEU A 803 -3.24 28.37 -12.98
N VAL A 804 -4.08 27.52 -12.37
CA VAL A 804 -3.72 26.19 -11.87
C VAL A 804 -3.26 25.30 -13.03
N ILE A 805 -3.99 25.27 -14.14
CA ILE A 805 -3.58 24.51 -15.34
C ILE A 805 -2.22 24.98 -15.84
N ILE A 806 -2.03 26.29 -15.99
CA ILE A 806 -0.75 26.86 -16.42
C ILE A 806 0.37 26.48 -15.44
N GLY A 807 0.07 26.52 -14.14
CA GLY A 807 0.99 26.08 -13.08
C GLY A 807 1.36 24.59 -13.19
N PHE A 808 0.37 23.72 -13.43
CA PHE A 808 0.62 22.29 -13.66
C PHE A 808 1.49 22.04 -14.89
N PHE A 809 1.17 22.69 -16.01
CA PHE A 809 2.00 22.58 -17.22
C PHE A 809 3.42 23.10 -16.98
N TYR A 810 3.56 24.25 -16.32
CA TYR A 810 4.88 24.78 -15.95
C TYR A 810 5.67 23.79 -15.10
N LEU A 811 5.05 23.18 -14.08
CA LEU A 811 5.71 22.19 -13.21
C LEU A 811 6.04 20.90 -13.96
N LEU A 812 5.17 20.46 -14.88
CA LEU A 812 5.40 19.26 -15.70
C LEU A 812 6.54 19.45 -16.71
N PHE A 813 6.66 20.63 -17.34
CA PHE A 813 7.66 20.89 -18.39
C PHE A 813 8.90 21.63 -17.88
N ARG A 814 8.92 22.09 -16.64
CA ARG A 814 10.09 22.72 -16.03
C ARG A 814 11.30 21.79 -16.16
N PRO A 815 12.48 22.28 -16.67
CA PRO A 815 13.69 21.47 -16.75
C PRO A 815 14.13 21.00 -15.36
N TYR A 816 14.56 19.76 -15.27
CA TYR A 816 15.12 19.18 -14.06
C TYR A 816 16.46 19.88 -13.74
N LYS A 817 16.63 20.35 -12.51
CA LYS A 817 17.93 20.77 -11.99
C LYS A 817 18.38 19.71 -11.00
N GLU A 818 19.45 19.02 -11.32
CA GLU A 818 20.12 18.13 -10.37
C GLU A 818 20.42 18.91 -9.08
N SER A 819 19.98 18.39 -7.96
CA SER A 819 20.39 18.88 -6.67
C SER A 819 21.36 17.87 -6.08
N ASN A 820 22.62 18.20 -6.06
CA ASN A 820 23.72 17.40 -5.51
C ASN A 820 23.73 17.37 -3.98
N THR A 821 22.62 17.58 -3.28
CA THR A 821 22.60 17.63 -1.83
C THR A 821 21.73 16.55 -1.21
N LEU A 822 22.31 15.37 -1.03
CA LEU A 822 22.03 14.52 0.12
C LEU A 822 22.85 15.06 1.31
N GLU A 823 22.57 16.26 1.78
CA GLU A 823 23.10 16.75 3.05
C GLU A 823 22.38 16.01 4.18
N VAL A 824 23.06 15.01 4.74
CA VAL A 824 22.83 14.58 6.10
C VAL A 824 23.36 15.69 6.98
N LYS A 825 22.50 16.61 7.44
CA LYS A 825 22.84 17.55 8.51
C LYS A 825 22.97 16.77 9.81
N GLY A 826 24.08 16.10 9.99
CA GLY A 826 24.55 15.69 11.28
C GLY A 826 24.98 16.93 12.05
N LYS A 827 24.22 17.35 13.06
CA LYS A 827 24.80 18.19 14.11
C LYS A 827 25.99 17.44 14.69
N ALA A 828 27.18 17.96 14.47
CA ALA A 828 28.32 17.57 15.26
C ALA A 828 27.94 17.81 16.74
N VAL A 829 27.83 16.76 17.50
CA VAL A 829 27.80 16.83 18.95
C VAL A 829 29.27 17.01 19.35
N ALA A 830 29.57 18.21 19.85
CA ALA A 830 30.86 18.55 20.46
C ALA A 830 31.10 17.69 21.71
#